data_5196385652c01df5172524afa189da73
#
_entry.id   5196385652c01df5172524afa189da73
#
_cell.length_a   1.000
_cell.length_b   1.000
_cell.length_c   1.000
_cell.angle_alpha   90.00
_cell.angle_beta   90.00
_cell.angle_gamma   90.00
#
_symmetry.space_group_name_H-M   'P 1'
#
loop_
_entity.id
_entity.type
_entity.pdbx_description
1 polymer ?
#
loop_
_entity_poly.entity_id
_entity_poly.type
_entity_poly.pdbx_seq_one_letter_code
_entity_poly.pdbx_strand_id
1 'polypeptide(L)'
;LGKPVTSLVNTKPVLTFLKYCTSIILFIGSFTIEAQNPNTKYTIGEITVAGNTSFSEQTIVTYSGLSKGKEIYIPGEEISNAIKKLWNSKLFNDIEVYVTNIEGNVASLQIRLSDLPQLNELKINGVKKGKQDEIIKENNLNKGVKVTENLITTTKNFLTKKYKKDGFYNTKVHINTIEVKDSLDTQRVNMVLNVDRGEKVKIKDITFNGNEVLEDKKLRASMKSTKKINRLRVWKRSKFIDSAYQADLGHVIDTYKKNGYRDARILSDSLIVNDDKTISLQINVTEGEQYKFGEINFIGNTVYSDLYLKRLLRINKGDVYNSILLQERIADNSKPDAFDITNQYQNNGYLFSSINSVEVNVEDHVIDTEIRISEGKPAYFNNVSVVGNDKTNDHVIYREIRTRPGELYSKANVVRTVRELGQLGFFDAQELSPNFLNPNPVEGSIDMEYSVKETGSSQIELQGGYGGGGFIGTLGLSFNNFSIKDIFKKDAYKPIPMGDGQKLALRLQASQFYQTYSFSFSEPWLGGKKPVQFSASLSHTKQFGQNFQTFEVDKSRSFNITGITFGLAKRLSVPDDFFTLSQAVGYQRYDLNNYNTGLFEFGDGYSNNLSYTVGLSRNNTSVDPIYPTGGSSYSVSAKLTLPYSLFNNVDYEALKIERNENNVIRTDVNSTPTEITDANNRIAEIDQERYKWLEFYKVKFKAEWYTQIAKNLVLRPSTEFGFLGAYNNDRGVIPFERFFVGGDGLGNYSLDGRETIQLRGYPNNSLSGQDGGTIYNKFSLELRYPITLKASAKIFALGFAEAGASYNNFKDYNPFDLNRSAGVGLRIFMPAFGLLGIDFGYGFDPVPGTKTSNGWETHFIIGQQF
;
A
#
# COMPACT_ATOMS: atom_id res chain seq x y z
N LEU A 1 -23.70 -31.05 -65.77
CA LEU A 1 -22.65 -31.81 -66.47
C LEU A 1 -21.34 -31.65 -65.70
N GLY A 2 -21.04 -32.50 -64.73
CA GLY A 2 -19.78 -32.53 -64.02
C GLY A 2 -19.65 -33.82 -63.26
N LYS A 3 -18.69 -34.64 -63.67
CA LYS A 3 -18.44 -36.01 -63.18
C LYS A 3 -17.84 -35.94 -61.75
N PRO A 4 -18.12 -36.92 -60.85
CA PRO A 4 -17.48 -37.01 -59.54
C PRO A 4 -16.09 -37.65 -59.69
N VAL A 5 -15.12 -37.08 -58.97
CA VAL A 5 -13.75 -37.62 -58.80
C VAL A 5 -13.77 -38.55 -57.60
N THR A 6 -13.70 -39.85 -57.88
CA THR A 6 -13.44 -40.91 -56.93
C THR A 6 -11.95 -40.92 -56.59
N SER A 7 -11.57 -40.53 -55.39
CA SER A 7 -10.22 -40.75 -54.83
C SER A 7 -10.15 -42.17 -54.26
N LEU A 8 -9.37 -42.99 -54.92
CA LEU A 8 -8.99 -44.32 -54.44
C LEU A 8 -8.13 -44.21 -53.15
N VAL A 9 -8.73 -44.59 -52.05
CA VAL A 9 -8.00 -44.81 -50.78
C VAL A 9 -7.17 -46.12 -50.95
N ASN A 10 -5.89 -45.99 -50.89
CA ASN A 10 -4.92 -47.09 -51.01
C ASN A 10 -4.94 -47.97 -49.77
N THR A 11 -5.67 -49.08 -49.78
CA THR A 11 -5.87 -50.01 -48.67
C THR A 11 -4.69 -50.96 -48.39
N LYS A 12 -3.56 -50.79 -49.05
CA LYS A 12 -2.40 -51.69 -48.86
C LYS A 12 -1.73 -51.66 -47.46
N PRO A 13 -1.63 -50.54 -46.69
CA PRO A 13 -1.02 -50.60 -45.37
C PRO A 13 -1.90 -51.30 -44.30
N VAL A 14 -3.21 -51.29 -44.45
CA VAL A 14 -4.14 -51.90 -43.46
C VAL A 14 -4.11 -53.44 -43.53
N LEU A 15 -4.01 -53.98 -44.77
CA LEU A 15 -3.93 -55.46 -44.95
C LEU A 15 -2.58 -56.03 -44.45
N THR A 16 -1.52 -55.25 -44.55
CA THR A 16 -0.20 -55.67 -44.05
C THR A 16 -0.15 -55.63 -42.51
N PHE A 17 -0.76 -54.64 -41.91
CA PHE A 17 -0.87 -54.56 -40.45
C PHE A 17 -1.73 -55.70 -39.87
N LEU A 18 -2.87 -56.03 -40.50
CA LEU A 18 -3.70 -57.18 -40.09
C LEU A 18 -2.94 -58.51 -40.19
N LYS A 19 -2.11 -58.71 -41.24
CA LYS A 19 -1.29 -59.92 -41.38
C LYS A 19 -0.24 -60.05 -40.28
N TYR A 20 0.39 -58.95 -39.82
CA TYR A 20 1.34 -58.95 -38.73
C TYR A 20 0.64 -59.16 -37.37
N CYS A 21 -0.55 -58.60 -37.18
CA CYS A 21 -1.32 -58.81 -35.99
C CYS A 21 -1.83 -60.27 -35.86
N THR A 22 -2.26 -60.92 -36.96
CA THR A 22 -2.65 -62.33 -36.95
C THR A 22 -1.44 -63.26 -36.79
N SER A 23 -0.26 -62.93 -37.29
CA SER A 23 0.97 -63.68 -37.05
C SER A 23 1.49 -63.54 -35.61
N ILE A 24 1.32 -62.43 -35.01
CA ILE A 24 1.66 -62.21 -33.59
C ILE A 24 0.66 -62.95 -32.67
N ILE A 25 -0.61 -62.96 -33.01
CA ILE A 25 -1.61 -63.74 -32.23
C ILE A 25 -1.41 -65.26 -32.36
N LEU A 26 -0.95 -65.75 -33.50
CA LEU A 26 -0.60 -67.17 -33.70
C LEU A 26 0.74 -67.54 -33.05
N PHE A 27 1.65 -66.62 -32.86
CA PHE A 27 2.94 -66.88 -32.16
C PHE A 27 2.81 -66.80 -30.64
N ILE A 28 1.79 -66.07 -30.15
CA ILE A 28 1.47 -65.98 -28.71
C ILE A 28 0.71 -67.22 -28.22
N GLY A 29 0.08 -67.98 -29.16
CA GLY A 29 -0.69 -69.23 -28.87
C GLY A 29 0.13 -70.43 -28.60
N SER A 30 1.47 -70.44 -28.65
CA SER A 30 2.32 -71.59 -28.44
C SER A 30 3.23 -71.55 -27.21
N PHE A 31 3.14 -70.47 -26.40
CA PHE A 31 3.67 -70.52 -25.03
C PHE A 31 2.57 -70.91 -24.08
N THR A 32 2.57 -72.17 -23.67
CA THR A 32 1.84 -72.54 -22.47
C THR A 32 2.47 -71.78 -21.28
N ILE A 33 1.96 -70.60 -21.01
CA ILE A 33 2.13 -70.05 -19.69
C ILE A 33 1.35 -70.98 -18.76
N GLU A 34 2.03 -71.74 -17.98
CA GLU A 34 1.43 -72.30 -16.77
C GLU A 34 0.98 -71.13 -15.94
N ALA A 35 -0.31 -70.82 -16.04
CA ALA A 35 -0.95 -69.87 -15.17
C ALA A 35 -0.78 -70.39 -13.76
N GLN A 36 0.12 -69.85 -12.99
CA GLN A 36 0.16 -70.04 -11.54
C GLN A 36 -1.26 -69.83 -11.03
N ASN A 37 -1.77 -70.86 -10.35
CA ASN A 37 -3.10 -70.85 -9.77
C ASN A 37 -3.27 -69.58 -8.93
N PRO A 38 -4.15 -68.62 -9.25
CA PRO A 38 -4.17 -67.30 -8.62
C PRO A 38 -4.59 -67.32 -7.15
N ASN A 39 -4.74 -68.49 -6.53
CA ASN A 39 -5.22 -68.63 -5.16
C ASN A 39 -4.35 -69.53 -4.31
N THR A 40 -3.07 -69.72 -4.59
CA THR A 40 -2.21 -70.56 -3.71
C THR A 40 -1.75 -69.72 -2.51
N LYS A 41 -2.07 -70.19 -1.34
CA LYS A 41 -1.72 -69.53 -0.06
C LYS A 41 -0.35 -70.04 0.39
N TYR A 42 0.56 -69.12 0.69
CA TYR A 42 1.91 -69.44 1.16
C TYR A 42 2.14 -68.83 2.52
N THR A 43 2.93 -69.48 3.34
CA THR A 43 3.48 -68.95 4.58
C THR A 43 4.81 -68.27 4.26
N ILE A 44 5.01 -67.03 4.71
CA ILE A 44 6.26 -66.34 4.51
C ILE A 44 7.37 -67.01 5.29
N GLY A 45 8.40 -67.49 4.60
CA GLY A 45 9.61 -68.04 5.16
C GLY A 45 10.59 -66.93 5.61
N GLU A 46 11.65 -66.80 4.89
CA GLU A 46 12.63 -65.72 5.12
C GLU A 46 12.29 -64.50 4.27
N ILE A 47 12.51 -63.29 4.83
CA ILE A 47 12.40 -62.03 4.10
C ILE A 47 13.78 -61.38 4.12
N THR A 48 14.39 -61.28 2.97
CA THR A 48 15.67 -60.62 2.80
C THR A 48 15.49 -59.25 2.10
N VAL A 49 16.37 -58.33 2.39
CA VAL A 49 16.39 -56.99 1.73
C VAL A 49 17.64 -56.92 0.89
N ALA A 50 17.47 -56.46 -0.34
CA ALA A 50 18.58 -56.26 -1.28
C ALA A 50 18.44 -54.86 -1.96
N GLY A 51 19.48 -54.43 -2.62
CA GLY A 51 19.52 -53.15 -3.32
C GLY A 51 20.29 -52.09 -2.54
N ASN A 52 20.17 -50.86 -3.02
CA ASN A 52 20.95 -49.74 -2.48
C ASN A 52 20.08 -48.90 -1.55
N THR A 53 20.08 -49.24 -0.27
CA THR A 53 19.29 -48.54 0.76
C THR A 53 20.10 -48.30 2.02
N SER A 54 19.88 -47.12 2.61
CA SER A 54 20.49 -46.70 3.90
C SER A 54 19.76 -47.26 5.13
N PHE A 55 18.64 -47.94 4.94
CA PHE A 55 17.82 -48.48 6.03
C PHE A 55 18.20 -49.93 6.35
N SER A 56 18.14 -50.30 7.63
CA SER A 56 18.36 -51.68 8.04
C SER A 56 17.26 -52.60 7.52
N GLU A 57 17.62 -53.84 7.24
CA GLU A 57 16.69 -54.90 6.78
C GLU A 57 15.46 -55.00 7.67
N GLN A 58 15.67 -55.02 8.98
CA GLN A 58 14.58 -55.14 9.96
C GLN A 58 13.62 -53.92 9.89
N THR A 59 14.16 -52.71 9.63
CA THR A 59 13.34 -51.50 9.46
C THR A 59 12.45 -51.61 8.24
N ILE A 60 12.99 -52.06 7.12
CA ILE A 60 12.25 -52.19 5.86
C ILE A 60 11.18 -53.25 5.98
N VAL A 61 11.52 -54.43 6.55
CA VAL A 61 10.57 -55.54 6.77
C VAL A 61 9.43 -55.09 7.69
N THR A 62 9.74 -54.39 8.78
CA THR A 62 8.72 -53.85 9.69
C THR A 62 7.80 -52.86 8.98
N TYR A 63 8.37 -51.97 8.19
CA TYR A 63 7.61 -50.89 7.49
C TYR A 63 6.75 -51.46 6.35
N SER A 64 7.18 -52.54 5.70
CA SER A 64 6.41 -53.26 4.68
C SER A 64 5.13 -53.89 5.23
N GLY A 65 5.13 -54.23 6.52
CA GLY A 65 4.05 -54.94 7.19
C GLY A 65 4.00 -56.44 6.84
N LEU A 66 5.09 -56.96 6.23
CA LEU A 66 5.31 -58.39 6.04
C LEU A 66 6.06 -58.96 7.25
N SER A 67 5.78 -60.23 7.64
CA SER A 67 6.48 -60.89 8.73
C SER A 67 6.60 -62.35 8.47
N LYS A 68 7.71 -62.96 8.92
CA LYS A 68 7.91 -64.42 8.86
C LYS A 68 6.77 -65.13 9.57
N GLY A 69 6.26 -66.20 8.96
CA GLY A 69 5.16 -67.04 9.49
C GLY A 69 3.75 -66.46 9.11
N LYS A 70 3.64 -65.33 8.48
CA LYS A 70 2.36 -64.82 8.01
C LYS A 70 1.92 -65.54 6.74
N GLU A 71 0.65 -65.92 6.67
CA GLU A 71 0.05 -66.49 5.45
C GLU A 71 -0.36 -65.32 4.48
N ILE A 72 0.02 -65.49 3.22
CA ILE A 72 -0.27 -64.52 2.14
C ILE A 72 -0.59 -65.24 0.83
N TYR A 73 -1.25 -64.56 -0.07
CA TYR A 73 -1.38 -64.98 -1.46
C TYR A 73 -0.25 -64.46 -2.33
N ILE A 74 0.32 -65.27 -3.20
CA ILE A 74 1.36 -64.87 -4.14
C ILE A 74 0.96 -65.28 -5.58
N PRO A 75 0.69 -64.31 -6.47
CA PRO A 75 0.55 -62.88 -6.23
C PRO A 75 -0.71 -62.54 -5.43
N GLY A 76 -0.65 -61.51 -4.55
CA GLY A 76 -1.74 -61.15 -3.65
C GLY A 76 -1.75 -59.67 -3.19
N GLU A 77 -2.84 -59.31 -2.50
CA GLU A 77 -3.01 -57.98 -1.96
C GLU A 77 -1.97 -57.61 -0.91
N GLU A 78 -1.49 -58.57 -0.12
CA GLU A 78 -0.52 -58.31 0.94
C GLU A 78 0.79 -57.78 0.39
N ILE A 79 1.28 -58.36 -0.73
CA ILE A 79 2.49 -57.89 -1.40
C ILE A 79 2.25 -56.51 -2.01
N SER A 80 1.10 -56.31 -2.67
CA SER A 80 0.72 -55.02 -3.23
C SER A 80 0.61 -53.93 -2.15
N ASN A 81 0.07 -54.26 -0.98
CA ASN A 81 -0.04 -53.36 0.16
C ASN A 81 1.32 -53.06 0.80
N ALA A 82 2.23 -54.02 0.85
CA ALA A 82 3.60 -53.81 1.31
C ALA A 82 4.35 -52.82 0.39
N ILE A 83 4.26 -53.03 -0.93
CA ILE A 83 4.82 -52.11 -1.92
C ILE A 83 4.20 -50.70 -1.77
N LYS A 84 2.87 -50.60 -1.66
CA LYS A 84 2.19 -49.32 -1.45
C LYS A 84 2.63 -48.64 -0.16
N LYS A 85 2.80 -49.33 0.96
CA LYS A 85 3.28 -48.79 2.22
C LYS A 85 4.69 -48.20 2.07
N LEU A 86 5.61 -49.01 1.52
CA LEU A 86 6.97 -48.58 1.26
C LEU A 86 7.01 -47.36 0.30
N TRP A 87 6.19 -47.34 -0.77
CA TRP A 87 6.08 -46.27 -1.73
C TRP A 87 5.53 -44.96 -1.12
N ASN A 88 4.53 -45.08 -0.25
CA ASN A 88 3.94 -43.96 0.46
C ASN A 88 4.89 -43.26 1.43
N SER A 89 5.98 -43.93 1.85
CA SER A 89 7.04 -43.34 2.65
C SER A 89 7.79 -42.22 1.90
N LYS A 90 7.74 -42.18 0.56
CA LYS A 90 8.48 -41.28 -0.33
C LYS A 90 10.00 -41.31 -0.12
N LEU A 91 10.54 -42.45 0.33
CA LEU A 91 11.95 -42.65 0.61
C LEU A 91 12.68 -43.35 -0.51
N PHE A 92 11.96 -44.16 -1.30
CA PHE A 92 12.52 -45.07 -2.28
C PHE A 92 12.18 -44.60 -3.71
N ASN A 93 13.13 -44.85 -4.63
CA ASN A 93 12.99 -44.58 -6.06
C ASN A 93 12.42 -45.79 -6.81
N ASP A 94 12.71 -47.00 -6.29
CA ASP A 94 12.23 -48.28 -6.85
C ASP A 94 11.98 -49.26 -5.75
N ILE A 95 10.95 -50.10 -5.92
CA ILE A 95 10.52 -51.13 -4.95
C ILE A 95 10.03 -52.33 -5.71
N GLU A 96 10.78 -53.44 -5.58
CA GLU A 96 10.44 -54.73 -6.19
C GLU A 96 10.40 -55.79 -5.11
N VAL A 97 9.48 -56.70 -5.23
CA VAL A 97 9.37 -57.89 -4.34
C VAL A 97 9.45 -59.15 -5.16
N TYR A 98 10.47 -59.94 -4.89
CA TYR A 98 10.72 -61.22 -5.56
C TYR A 98 10.43 -62.38 -4.63
N VAL A 99 9.99 -63.47 -5.21
CA VAL A 99 9.97 -64.79 -4.54
C VAL A 99 11.28 -65.48 -4.86
N THR A 100 12.13 -65.75 -3.86
CA THR A 100 13.47 -66.29 -4.05
C THR A 100 13.50 -67.80 -3.95
N ASN A 101 12.63 -68.41 -3.14
CA ASN A 101 12.50 -69.83 -3.00
C ASN A 101 11.08 -70.20 -2.56
N ILE A 102 10.61 -71.35 -3.03
CA ILE A 102 9.36 -71.98 -2.57
C ILE A 102 9.63 -73.45 -2.19
N GLU A 103 9.45 -73.74 -0.89
CA GLU A 103 9.57 -75.14 -0.36
C GLU A 103 8.23 -75.64 0.23
N GLY A 104 7.53 -76.38 -0.54
CA GLY A 104 6.18 -76.82 -0.18
C GLY A 104 5.21 -75.66 -0.13
N ASN A 105 4.70 -75.29 1.03
CA ASN A 105 3.80 -74.14 1.26
C ASN A 105 4.53 -72.96 1.88
N VAL A 106 5.86 -72.89 1.93
CA VAL A 106 6.67 -71.77 2.46
C VAL A 106 7.35 -71.09 1.31
N ALA A 107 7.10 -69.69 1.20
CA ALA A 107 7.71 -68.86 0.21
C ALA A 107 8.68 -67.83 0.89
N SER A 108 9.93 -67.82 0.45
CA SER A 108 10.91 -66.79 0.86
C SER A 108 10.84 -65.59 -0.08
N LEU A 109 10.86 -64.39 0.50
CA LEU A 109 10.71 -63.16 -0.22
C LEU A 109 11.99 -62.31 -0.18
N GLN A 110 12.27 -61.58 -1.24
CA GLN A 110 13.32 -60.58 -1.27
C GLN A 110 12.69 -59.27 -1.67
N ILE A 111 12.83 -58.28 -0.81
CA ILE A 111 12.43 -56.89 -1.09
C ILE A 111 13.67 -56.13 -1.61
N ARG A 112 13.65 -55.79 -2.88
CA ARG A 112 14.71 -55.01 -3.51
C ARG A 112 14.31 -53.56 -3.56
N LEU A 113 15.17 -52.67 -3.03
CA LEU A 113 14.89 -51.25 -2.87
C LEU A 113 16.05 -50.39 -3.38
N SER A 114 15.69 -49.23 -3.86
CA SER A 114 16.64 -48.16 -4.20
C SER A 114 16.19 -46.86 -3.54
N ASP A 115 17.03 -46.29 -2.71
CA ASP A 115 16.76 -45.00 -2.04
C ASP A 115 16.64 -43.86 -3.05
N LEU A 116 15.77 -42.90 -2.77
CA LEU A 116 15.75 -41.64 -3.51
C LEU A 116 17.06 -40.88 -3.30
N PRO A 117 17.73 -40.45 -4.37
CA PRO A 117 19.00 -39.73 -4.26
C PRO A 117 18.83 -38.39 -3.51
N GLN A 118 19.85 -38.08 -2.71
CA GLN A 118 19.90 -36.80 -2.00
C GLN A 118 20.73 -35.74 -2.76
N LEU A 119 20.27 -34.51 -2.72
CA LEU A 119 20.99 -33.39 -3.31
C LEU A 119 22.30 -33.13 -2.54
N ASN A 120 23.44 -33.32 -3.22
CA ASN A 120 24.75 -33.04 -2.67
C ASN A 120 25.16 -31.59 -2.96
N GLU A 121 25.15 -31.20 -4.23
CA GLU A 121 25.52 -29.87 -4.67
C GLU A 121 24.56 -29.38 -5.75
N LEU A 122 24.24 -28.10 -5.70
CA LEU A 122 23.41 -27.41 -6.70
C LEU A 122 24.24 -26.36 -7.44
N LYS A 123 24.27 -26.46 -8.75
CA LYS A 123 24.87 -25.45 -9.63
C LYS A 123 23.80 -24.81 -10.49
N ILE A 124 23.69 -23.48 -10.46
CA ILE A 124 22.71 -22.73 -11.25
C ILE A 124 23.45 -21.86 -12.27
N ASN A 125 23.28 -22.16 -13.54
CA ASN A 125 23.85 -21.45 -14.66
C ASN A 125 22.80 -20.55 -15.33
N GLY A 126 23.21 -19.39 -15.91
CA GLY A 126 22.33 -18.47 -16.63
C GLY A 126 21.53 -17.53 -15.71
N VAL A 127 21.72 -17.60 -14.39
CA VAL A 127 21.05 -16.76 -13.39
C VAL A 127 22.04 -15.89 -12.65
N LYS A 128 21.72 -14.61 -12.42
CA LYS A 128 22.54 -13.69 -11.61
C LYS A 128 22.68 -14.21 -10.16
N LYS A 129 23.90 -14.14 -9.60
CA LYS A 129 24.25 -14.68 -8.28
C LYS A 129 23.28 -14.25 -7.18
N GLY A 130 22.89 -12.97 -7.12
CA GLY A 130 21.94 -12.47 -6.11
C GLY A 130 20.48 -12.91 -6.27
N LYS A 131 20.16 -13.73 -7.30
CA LYS A 131 18.83 -14.35 -7.48
C LYS A 131 18.85 -15.87 -7.32
N GLN A 132 20.02 -16.45 -7.12
CA GLN A 132 20.15 -17.90 -6.94
C GLN A 132 19.57 -18.34 -5.59
N ASP A 133 19.84 -17.59 -4.53
CA ASP A 133 19.32 -17.87 -3.18
C ASP A 133 17.78 -17.84 -3.11
N GLU A 134 17.16 -16.91 -3.86
CA GLU A 134 15.71 -16.86 -4.01
C GLU A 134 15.16 -18.13 -4.65
N ILE A 135 15.80 -18.61 -5.73
CA ILE A 135 15.40 -19.84 -6.44
C ILE A 135 15.56 -21.06 -5.54
N ILE A 136 16.65 -21.14 -4.79
CA ILE A 136 16.93 -22.23 -3.86
C ILE A 136 15.83 -22.29 -2.79
N LYS A 137 15.51 -21.14 -2.19
CA LYS A 137 14.51 -21.04 -1.14
C LYS A 137 13.09 -21.37 -1.64
N GLU A 138 12.68 -20.79 -2.78
CA GLU A 138 11.33 -20.96 -3.32
C GLU A 138 11.05 -22.39 -3.84
N ASN A 139 12.09 -23.15 -4.21
CA ASN A 139 11.95 -24.51 -4.70
C ASN A 139 12.50 -25.57 -3.71
N ASN A 140 12.84 -25.19 -2.48
CA ASN A 140 13.39 -26.10 -1.46
C ASN A 140 14.62 -26.91 -1.93
N LEU A 141 15.53 -26.28 -2.68
CA LEU A 141 16.71 -26.96 -3.25
C LEU A 141 17.91 -26.93 -2.30
N ASN A 142 17.69 -27.26 -1.03
CA ASN A 142 18.75 -27.30 -0.03
C ASN A 142 19.53 -28.61 -0.10
N LYS A 143 20.82 -28.60 0.28
CA LYS A 143 21.61 -29.82 0.40
C LYS A 143 20.93 -30.84 1.30
N GLY A 144 20.90 -32.10 0.89
CA GLY A 144 20.26 -33.21 1.59
C GLY A 144 18.80 -33.47 1.24
N VAL A 145 18.17 -32.59 0.46
CA VAL A 145 16.77 -32.79 -0.01
C VAL A 145 16.72 -33.99 -0.96
N LYS A 146 15.69 -34.82 -0.86
CA LYS A 146 15.44 -35.96 -1.77
C LYS A 146 15.09 -35.42 -3.18
N VAL A 147 15.83 -35.84 -4.18
CA VAL A 147 15.64 -35.42 -5.57
C VAL A 147 14.68 -36.36 -6.27
N THR A 148 13.48 -35.90 -6.54
CA THR A 148 12.43 -36.65 -7.25
C THR A 148 12.19 -36.03 -8.62
N GLU A 149 11.63 -36.82 -9.55
CA GLU A 149 11.18 -36.31 -10.86
C GLU A 149 10.16 -35.18 -10.71
N ASN A 150 9.33 -35.26 -9.68
CA ASN A 150 8.39 -34.16 -9.36
C ASN A 150 9.13 -32.87 -8.96
N LEU A 151 10.18 -32.95 -8.13
CA LEU A 151 11.00 -31.80 -7.76
C LEU A 151 11.66 -31.16 -8.99
N ILE A 152 12.21 -31.99 -9.88
CA ILE A 152 12.83 -31.55 -11.13
C ILE A 152 11.79 -30.83 -12.01
N THR A 153 10.64 -31.46 -12.22
CA THR A 153 9.58 -30.91 -13.09
C THR A 153 8.95 -29.65 -12.50
N THR A 154 8.69 -29.60 -11.21
CA THR A 154 8.14 -28.40 -10.56
C THR A 154 9.12 -27.24 -10.59
N THR A 155 10.40 -27.47 -10.33
CA THR A 155 11.47 -26.48 -10.44
C THR A 155 11.61 -25.94 -11.87
N LYS A 156 11.61 -26.84 -12.86
CA LYS A 156 11.63 -26.47 -14.27
C LYS A 156 10.44 -25.60 -14.66
N ASN A 157 9.23 -26.00 -14.26
CA ASN A 157 8.00 -25.29 -14.54
C ASN A 157 7.97 -23.92 -13.84
N PHE A 158 8.40 -23.88 -12.57
CA PHE A 158 8.51 -22.63 -11.81
C PHE A 158 9.44 -21.64 -12.50
N LEU A 159 10.65 -22.05 -12.84
CA LEU A 159 11.63 -21.18 -13.51
C LEU A 159 11.14 -20.71 -14.90
N THR A 160 10.55 -21.61 -15.67
CA THR A 160 9.97 -21.27 -16.97
C THR A 160 8.86 -20.24 -16.83
N LYS A 161 7.92 -20.43 -15.89
CA LYS A 161 6.83 -19.48 -15.63
C LYS A 161 7.37 -18.15 -15.12
N LYS A 162 8.35 -18.17 -14.20
CA LYS A 162 8.98 -16.96 -13.62
C LYS A 162 9.60 -16.09 -14.72
N TYR A 163 10.42 -16.68 -15.59
CA TYR A 163 11.06 -15.92 -16.64
C TYR A 163 10.11 -15.51 -17.77
N LYS A 164 9.13 -16.35 -18.12
CA LYS A 164 8.06 -15.95 -19.05
C LYS A 164 7.28 -14.75 -18.52
N LYS A 165 6.96 -14.71 -17.21
CA LYS A 165 6.32 -13.57 -16.55
C LYS A 165 7.20 -12.30 -16.62
N ASP A 166 8.51 -12.44 -16.67
CA ASP A 166 9.45 -11.34 -16.84
C ASP A 166 9.61 -10.89 -18.32
N GLY A 167 8.92 -11.56 -19.25
CA GLY A 167 8.91 -11.26 -20.70
C GLY A 167 9.96 -12.03 -21.51
N PHE A 168 10.59 -13.05 -20.95
CA PHE A 168 11.47 -13.96 -21.66
C PHE A 168 10.66 -15.15 -22.19
N TYR A 169 9.94 -14.95 -23.28
CA TYR A 169 8.99 -15.92 -23.81
C TYR A 169 9.67 -17.25 -24.22
N ASN A 170 10.86 -17.20 -24.77
CA ASN A 170 11.62 -18.34 -25.29
C ASN A 170 12.52 -19.01 -24.23
N THR A 171 12.26 -18.77 -22.93
CA THR A 171 13.06 -19.39 -21.86
C THR A 171 13.04 -20.90 -21.94
N LYS A 172 14.23 -21.51 -21.97
CA LYS A 172 14.46 -22.94 -21.88
C LYS A 172 15.18 -23.25 -20.56
N VAL A 173 14.67 -24.23 -19.84
CA VAL A 173 15.26 -24.68 -18.57
C VAL A 173 15.59 -26.17 -18.70
N HIS A 174 16.85 -26.51 -18.54
CA HIS A 174 17.34 -27.87 -18.53
C HIS A 174 17.91 -28.18 -17.15
N ILE A 175 17.47 -29.27 -16.56
CA ILE A 175 17.93 -29.71 -15.25
C ILE A 175 18.52 -31.10 -15.45
N ASN A 176 19.79 -31.25 -15.11
CA ASN A 176 20.52 -32.51 -15.19
C ASN A 176 20.95 -32.90 -13.78
N THR A 177 20.83 -34.20 -13.49
CA THR A 177 21.34 -34.81 -12.26
C THR A 177 22.55 -35.65 -12.60
N ILE A 178 23.61 -35.53 -11.82
CA ILE A 178 24.87 -36.31 -11.98
C ILE A 178 25.07 -37.08 -10.68
N GLU A 179 25.11 -38.40 -10.77
CA GLU A 179 25.38 -39.24 -9.65
C GLU A 179 26.77 -39.03 -9.09
N VAL A 180 26.89 -38.95 -7.78
CA VAL A 180 28.16 -38.88 -7.05
C VAL A 180 28.36 -40.19 -6.30
N LYS A 181 29.40 -40.95 -6.68
CA LYS A 181 29.81 -42.11 -5.93
C LYS A 181 30.53 -41.68 -4.67
N ASP A 182 29.91 -41.94 -3.54
CA ASP A 182 30.52 -41.68 -2.22
C ASP A 182 31.03 -43.05 -1.63
N SER A 183 32.10 -42.96 -0.86
CA SER A 183 32.69 -44.11 -0.15
C SER A 183 31.77 -44.74 0.90
N LEU A 184 30.64 -44.07 1.22
CA LEU A 184 29.64 -44.54 2.17
C LEU A 184 28.39 -45.14 1.52
N ASP A 185 28.44 -45.43 0.23
CA ASP A 185 27.34 -46.05 -0.57
C ASP A 185 25.99 -45.32 -0.50
N THR A 186 26.01 -44.03 -0.12
CA THR A 186 24.80 -43.19 -0.13
C THR A 186 24.53 -42.64 -1.50
N GLN A 187 23.31 -42.84 -2.04
CA GLN A 187 22.93 -42.23 -3.33
C GLN A 187 22.84 -40.72 -3.23
N ARG A 188 23.83 -40.06 -3.77
CA ARG A 188 23.90 -38.59 -3.85
C ARG A 188 23.95 -38.13 -5.30
N VAL A 189 23.31 -37.00 -5.59
CA VAL A 189 23.32 -36.41 -6.91
C VAL A 189 23.68 -34.94 -6.83
N ASN A 190 24.48 -34.48 -7.76
CA ASN A 190 24.68 -33.07 -8.04
C ASN A 190 23.63 -32.64 -9.08
N MET A 191 22.95 -31.54 -8.82
CA MET A 191 21.94 -30.98 -9.73
C MET A 191 22.49 -29.75 -10.44
N VAL A 192 22.42 -29.75 -11.76
CA VAL A 192 22.85 -28.61 -12.59
C VAL A 192 21.64 -28.05 -13.30
N LEU A 193 21.24 -26.84 -12.89
CA LEU A 193 20.19 -26.05 -13.51
C LEU A 193 20.78 -25.14 -14.57
N ASN A 194 20.47 -25.38 -15.82
CA ASN A 194 20.87 -24.52 -16.94
C ASN A 194 19.65 -23.71 -17.42
N VAL A 195 19.69 -22.42 -17.18
CA VAL A 195 18.61 -21.49 -17.55
C VAL A 195 19.06 -20.66 -18.74
N ASP A 196 18.57 -21.01 -19.92
CA ASP A 196 18.66 -20.12 -21.08
C ASP A 196 17.41 -19.23 -21.11
N ARG A 197 17.59 -17.99 -20.71
CA ARG A 197 16.48 -17.02 -20.66
C ARG A 197 16.04 -16.55 -22.05
N GLY A 198 16.92 -16.63 -23.04
CA GLY A 198 16.72 -15.97 -24.31
C GLY A 198 16.62 -14.45 -24.18
N GLU A 199 16.15 -13.80 -25.24
CA GLU A 199 15.89 -12.36 -25.27
C GLU A 199 14.45 -12.04 -24.87
N LYS A 200 14.21 -10.80 -24.41
CA LYS A 200 12.83 -10.33 -24.13
C LYS A 200 12.12 -10.05 -25.44
N VAL A 201 11.04 -10.76 -25.67
CA VAL A 201 10.22 -10.60 -26.86
C VAL A 201 9.34 -9.36 -26.71
N LYS A 202 9.38 -8.44 -27.68
CA LYS A 202 8.59 -7.21 -27.71
C LYS A 202 7.48 -7.34 -28.75
N ILE A 203 6.35 -6.65 -28.48
CA ILE A 203 5.20 -6.63 -29.37
C ILE A 203 5.33 -5.48 -30.36
N LYS A 204 5.46 -5.80 -31.64
CA LYS A 204 5.57 -4.84 -32.75
C LYS A 204 4.20 -4.24 -33.07
N ASP A 205 3.22 -5.10 -33.31
CA ASP A 205 1.87 -4.66 -33.59
C ASP A 205 0.79 -5.58 -32.98
N ILE A 206 -0.44 -5.07 -32.92
CA ILE A 206 -1.63 -5.79 -32.49
C ILE A 206 -2.73 -5.37 -33.44
N THR A 207 -3.21 -6.32 -34.24
CA THR A 207 -4.26 -6.13 -35.26
C THR A 207 -5.49 -6.93 -34.90
N PHE A 208 -6.66 -6.39 -35.21
CA PHE A 208 -7.92 -7.05 -35.07
C PHE A 208 -8.54 -7.24 -36.45
N ASN A 209 -9.21 -8.34 -36.66
CA ASN A 209 -9.98 -8.64 -37.86
C ASN A 209 -11.40 -9.01 -37.47
N GLY A 210 -12.39 -8.59 -38.29
CA GLY A 210 -13.82 -8.79 -38.03
C GLY A 210 -14.41 -7.79 -37.04
N ASN A 211 -13.68 -6.73 -36.71
CA ASN A 211 -14.13 -5.61 -35.88
C ASN A 211 -14.62 -4.46 -36.77
N GLU A 212 -15.85 -4.51 -37.21
CA GLU A 212 -16.44 -3.50 -38.08
C GLU A 212 -16.94 -2.27 -37.32
N VAL A 213 -17.43 -2.46 -36.09
CA VAL A 213 -18.06 -1.41 -35.28
C VAL A 213 -17.06 -0.76 -34.33
N LEU A 214 -16.20 -1.57 -33.67
CA LEU A 214 -15.23 -1.04 -32.71
C LEU A 214 -13.84 -0.95 -33.35
N GLU A 215 -13.35 0.27 -33.51
CA GLU A 215 -12.02 0.50 -34.05
C GLU A 215 -10.90 -0.24 -33.29
N ASP A 216 -9.91 -0.72 -33.99
CA ASP A 216 -8.66 -1.27 -33.44
C ASP A 216 -8.07 -0.44 -32.29
N LYS A 217 -8.12 0.89 -32.42
CA LYS A 217 -7.59 1.82 -31.40
C LYS A 217 -8.31 1.64 -30.08
N LYS A 218 -9.63 1.47 -30.08
CA LYS A 218 -10.47 1.27 -28.89
C LYS A 218 -10.20 -0.10 -28.27
N LEU A 219 -10.10 -1.14 -29.10
CA LEU A 219 -9.78 -2.51 -28.68
C LEU A 219 -8.36 -2.61 -28.10
N ARG A 220 -7.35 -2.03 -28.77
CA ARG A 220 -5.99 -1.95 -28.22
C ARG A 220 -5.92 -1.14 -26.92
N ALA A 221 -6.76 -0.14 -26.75
CA ALA A 221 -6.83 0.63 -25.51
C ALA A 221 -7.32 -0.20 -24.32
N SER A 222 -8.27 -1.12 -24.56
CA SER A 222 -8.82 -2.01 -23.53
C SER A 222 -7.82 -3.02 -22.99
N MET A 223 -6.86 -3.45 -23.80
CA MET A 223 -5.77 -4.34 -23.39
C MET A 223 -4.86 -3.61 -22.38
N LYS A 224 -4.94 -3.95 -21.10
CA LYS A 224 -4.27 -3.20 -20.01
C LYS A 224 -2.77 -3.40 -19.98
N SER A 225 -2.30 -4.62 -20.21
CA SER A 225 -0.92 -5.06 -20.01
C SER A 225 -0.17 -5.30 -21.33
N THR A 226 -0.88 -5.76 -22.34
CA THR A 226 -0.35 -6.07 -23.67
C THR A 226 -0.37 -4.82 -24.54
N LYS A 227 0.81 -4.24 -24.81
CA LYS A 227 0.92 -2.97 -25.55
C LYS A 227 2.00 -3.09 -26.62
N LYS A 228 1.75 -2.53 -27.81
CA LYS A 228 2.75 -2.43 -28.86
C LYS A 228 3.86 -1.41 -28.55
N ILE A 229 4.99 -1.53 -29.19
CA ILE A 229 6.12 -0.60 -29.11
C ILE A 229 5.66 0.82 -29.43
N ASN A 230 6.04 1.75 -28.57
CA ASN A 230 5.81 3.17 -28.77
C ASN A 230 7.06 3.95 -28.32
N ARG A 231 7.61 4.77 -29.20
CA ARG A 231 8.82 5.57 -28.94
C ARG A 231 8.67 6.57 -27.79
N LEU A 232 7.44 7.06 -27.55
CA LEU A 232 7.16 8.02 -26.50
C LEU A 232 6.94 7.37 -25.11
N ARG A 233 6.86 6.03 -25.01
CA ARG A 233 6.65 5.31 -23.75
C ARG A 233 7.93 4.72 -23.21
N VAL A 234 8.85 5.54 -22.74
CA VAL A 234 10.19 5.14 -22.27
C VAL A 234 10.12 4.20 -21.05
N TRP A 235 9.09 4.34 -20.21
CA TRP A 235 8.93 3.60 -18.95
C TRP A 235 8.05 2.33 -19.02
N LYS A 236 7.20 2.16 -20.04
CA LYS A 236 6.42 0.93 -20.23
C LYS A 236 7.03 0.09 -21.34
N ARG A 237 7.74 -0.97 -20.96
CA ARG A 237 8.32 -1.92 -21.90
C ARG A 237 7.21 -2.75 -22.54
N SER A 238 7.13 -2.75 -23.87
CA SER A 238 6.17 -3.53 -24.68
C SER A 238 6.61 -4.99 -24.80
N LYS A 239 6.70 -5.71 -23.70
CA LYS A 239 7.08 -7.12 -23.63
C LYS A 239 5.85 -8.02 -23.70
N PHE A 240 5.96 -9.14 -24.36
CA PHE A 240 4.93 -10.16 -24.39
C PHE A 240 4.97 -11.01 -23.12
N ILE A 241 3.83 -11.14 -22.46
CA ILE A 241 3.61 -12.01 -21.30
C ILE A 241 2.30 -12.75 -21.55
N ASP A 242 2.37 -14.05 -21.76
CA ASP A 242 1.24 -14.86 -22.16
C ASP A 242 0.04 -14.75 -21.22
N SER A 243 0.23 -14.91 -19.91
CA SER A 243 -0.85 -14.79 -18.93
C SER A 243 -1.51 -13.41 -18.90
N ALA A 244 -0.75 -12.35 -19.18
CA ALA A 244 -1.28 -10.99 -19.28
C ALA A 244 -2.04 -10.79 -20.59
N TYR A 245 -1.59 -11.43 -21.66
CA TYR A 245 -2.26 -11.41 -22.95
C TYR A 245 -3.63 -12.12 -22.88
N GLN A 246 -3.70 -13.29 -22.27
CA GLN A 246 -4.96 -14.02 -22.09
C GLN A 246 -5.96 -13.19 -21.23
N ALA A 247 -5.50 -12.53 -20.18
CA ALA A 247 -6.34 -11.60 -19.41
C ALA A 247 -6.81 -10.40 -20.26
N ASP A 248 -5.95 -9.88 -21.13
CA ASP A 248 -6.29 -8.75 -22.00
C ASP A 248 -7.25 -9.13 -23.11
N LEU A 249 -7.27 -10.37 -23.59
CA LEU A 249 -8.31 -10.88 -24.49
C LEU A 249 -9.69 -10.82 -23.82
N GLY A 250 -9.78 -11.17 -22.53
CA GLY A 250 -10.99 -10.98 -21.73
C GLY A 250 -11.43 -9.51 -21.68
N HIS A 251 -10.51 -8.56 -21.50
CA HIS A 251 -10.82 -7.13 -21.51
C HIS A 251 -11.32 -6.62 -22.88
N VAL A 252 -10.88 -7.24 -23.97
CA VAL A 252 -11.41 -6.94 -25.31
C VAL A 252 -12.89 -7.32 -25.38
N ILE A 253 -13.24 -8.53 -24.96
CA ILE A 253 -14.64 -8.99 -24.89
C ILE A 253 -15.48 -8.14 -23.93
N ASP A 254 -14.93 -7.79 -22.76
CA ASP A 254 -15.61 -6.86 -21.82
C ASP A 254 -15.90 -5.51 -22.48
N THR A 255 -15.03 -5.04 -23.38
CA THR A 255 -15.24 -3.79 -24.10
C THR A 255 -16.41 -3.91 -25.09
N TYR A 256 -16.55 -5.02 -25.77
CA TYR A 256 -17.73 -5.29 -26.59
C TYR A 256 -19.01 -5.35 -25.76
N LYS A 257 -19.01 -6.12 -24.68
CA LYS A 257 -20.14 -6.21 -23.75
C LYS A 257 -20.54 -4.85 -23.15
N LYS A 258 -19.58 -3.97 -22.87
CA LYS A 258 -19.86 -2.60 -22.41
C LYS A 258 -20.55 -1.73 -23.45
N ASN A 259 -20.41 -2.07 -24.74
CA ASN A 259 -21.04 -1.35 -25.85
C ASN A 259 -22.25 -2.09 -26.42
N GLY A 260 -22.79 -3.08 -25.70
CA GLY A 260 -24.02 -3.78 -26.08
C GLY A 260 -23.86 -5.02 -26.95
N TYR A 261 -22.66 -5.39 -27.31
CA TYR A 261 -22.34 -6.56 -28.13
C TYR A 261 -22.20 -7.79 -27.25
N ARG A 262 -23.33 -8.36 -26.83
CA ARG A 262 -23.40 -9.51 -25.91
C ARG A 262 -22.71 -10.75 -26.45
N ASP A 263 -22.90 -11.04 -27.74
CA ASP A 263 -22.44 -12.28 -28.37
C ASP A 263 -21.04 -12.18 -28.97
N ALA A 264 -20.37 -11.05 -28.74
CA ALA A 264 -19.01 -10.84 -29.19
C ALA A 264 -18.04 -11.89 -28.61
N ARG A 265 -17.25 -12.49 -29.47
CA ARG A 265 -16.27 -13.52 -29.11
C ARG A 265 -15.03 -13.46 -29.96
N ILE A 266 -13.94 -13.94 -29.41
CA ILE A 266 -12.70 -14.16 -30.13
C ILE A 266 -12.79 -15.51 -30.81
N LEU A 267 -12.66 -15.52 -32.12
CA LEU A 267 -12.69 -16.74 -32.94
C LEU A 267 -11.34 -17.48 -32.89
N SER A 268 -10.28 -16.71 -33.02
CA SER A 268 -8.91 -17.24 -32.97
C SER A 268 -7.93 -16.08 -32.68
N ASP A 269 -6.80 -16.41 -32.15
CA ASP A 269 -5.66 -15.52 -32.06
C ASP A 269 -4.38 -16.20 -32.56
N SER A 270 -3.48 -15.42 -33.11
CA SER A 270 -2.23 -15.90 -33.62
C SER A 270 -1.07 -14.98 -33.25
N LEU A 271 0.07 -15.60 -32.95
CA LEU A 271 1.31 -14.95 -32.63
C LEU A 271 2.29 -15.16 -33.80
N ILE A 272 2.63 -14.09 -34.50
CA ILE A 272 3.51 -14.11 -35.66
C ILE A 272 4.87 -13.59 -35.18
N VAL A 273 5.88 -14.43 -35.32
CA VAL A 273 7.29 -14.05 -35.05
C VAL A 273 7.86 -13.31 -36.27
N ASN A 274 8.30 -12.08 -36.04
CA ASN A 274 8.89 -11.25 -37.09
C ASN A 274 10.41 -11.48 -37.19
N ASP A 275 11.01 -11.13 -38.32
CA ASP A 275 12.46 -11.27 -38.59
C ASP A 275 13.33 -10.46 -37.60
N ASP A 276 12.79 -9.35 -37.07
CA ASP A 276 13.44 -8.49 -36.09
C ASP A 276 13.32 -9.00 -34.64
N LYS A 277 13.01 -10.29 -34.46
CA LYS A 277 12.79 -10.95 -33.14
C LYS A 277 11.67 -10.31 -32.30
N THR A 278 10.81 -9.52 -32.90
CA THR A 278 9.56 -9.05 -32.28
C THR A 278 8.42 -9.98 -32.64
N ILE A 279 7.25 -9.77 -32.00
CA ILE A 279 6.04 -10.48 -32.37
C ILE A 279 4.95 -9.51 -32.78
N SER A 280 4.10 -9.96 -33.69
CA SER A 280 2.83 -9.34 -34.03
C SER A 280 1.70 -10.24 -33.57
N LEU A 281 0.67 -9.65 -33.00
CA LEU A 281 -0.53 -10.35 -32.52
C LEU A 281 -1.67 -10.05 -33.48
N GLN A 282 -2.30 -11.09 -33.99
CA GLN A 282 -3.49 -10.99 -34.85
C GLN A 282 -4.65 -11.67 -34.13
N ILE A 283 -5.74 -10.94 -33.92
CA ILE A 283 -6.90 -11.38 -33.15
C ILE A 283 -8.10 -11.30 -34.06
N ASN A 284 -8.74 -12.42 -34.32
CA ASN A 284 -9.95 -12.51 -35.12
C ASN A 284 -11.15 -12.49 -34.16
N VAL A 285 -12.03 -11.53 -34.34
CA VAL A 285 -13.23 -11.36 -33.52
C VAL A 285 -14.49 -11.46 -34.36
N THR A 286 -15.60 -11.78 -33.71
CA THR A 286 -16.94 -11.56 -34.26
C THR A 286 -17.70 -10.72 -33.27
N GLU A 287 -18.37 -9.68 -33.73
CA GLU A 287 -18.99 -8.67 -32.86
C GLU A 287 -20.41 -9.05 -32.48
N GLY A 288 -21.14 -9.68 -33.38
CA GLY A 288 -22.58 -9.94 -33.24
C GLY A 288 -23.39 -8.64 -33.33
N GLU A 289 -24.66 -8.72 -32.93
CA GLU A 289 -25.60 -7.58 -32.97
C GLU A 289 -25.54 -6.80 -31.65
N GLN A 290 -25.96 -5.53 -31.70
CA GLN A 290 -26.06 -4.67 -30.53
C GLN A 290 -27.42 -4.84 -29.85
N TYR A 291 -27.38 -5.19 -28.56
CA TYR A 291 -28.57 -5.38 -27.74
C TYR A 291 -28.86 -4.16 -26.85
N LYS A 292 -30.16 -4.04 -26.47
CA LYS A 292 -30.67 -3.05 -25.53
C LYS A 292 -31.32 -3.73 -24.33
N PHE A 293 -31.38 -3.04 -23.20
CA PHE A 293 -32.17 -3.49 -22.05
C PHE A 293 -33.65 -3.38 -22.34
N GLY A 294 -34.38 -4.46 -22.11
CA GLY A 294 -35.84 -4.53 -22.07
C GLY A 294 -36.38 -4.19 -20.69
N GLU A 295 -37.36 -4.94 -20.23
CA GLU A 295 -37.89 -4.84 -18.88
C GLU A 295 -36.89 -5.44 -17.89
N ILE A 296 -36.73 -4.76 -16.74
CA ILE A 296 -35.91 -5.24 -15.62
C ILE A 296 -36.83 -5.42 -14.42
N ASN A 297 -37.06 -6.66 -14.05
CA ASN A 297 -37.92 -7.05 -12.96
C ASN A 297 -37.12 -7.61 -11.79
N PHE A 298 -37.54 -7.32 -10.56
CA PHE A 298 -36.96 -7.88 -9.35
C PHE A 298 -37.92 -8.96 -8.82
N ILE A 299 -37.29 -10.08 -8.37
CA ILE A 299 -38.06 -11.22 -7.84
C ILE A 299 -37.39 -11.64 -6.52
N GLY A 300 -38.23 -11.76 -5.48
CA GLY A 300 -37.78 -12.22 -4.17
C GLY A 300 -37.27 -11.11 -3.23
N ASN A 301 -37.43 -9.85 -3.60
CA ASN A 301 -37.05 -8.67 -2.82
C ASN A 301 -38.17 -8.25 -1.87
N THR A 302 -38.18 -8.79 -0.66
CA THR A 302 -39.19 -8.43 0.36
C THR A 302 -38.73 -7.27 1.24
N VAL A 303 -37.42 -7.05 1.37
CA VAL A 303 -36.81 -6.02 2.24
C VAL A 303 -36.77 -4.66 1.55
N TYR A 304 -36.48 -4.63 0.26
CA TYR A 304 -36.39 -3.38 -0.51
C TYR A 304 -37.39 -3.37 -1.66
N SER A 305 -38.07 -2.23 -1.86
CA SER A 305 -39.00 -2.07 -2.97
C SER A 305 -38.30 -2.01 -4.31
N ASP A 306 -38.99 -2.43 -5.37
CA ASP A 306 -38.52 -2.34 -6.77
C ASP A 306 -38.06 -0.93 -7.13
N LEU A 307 -38.79 0.08 -6.67
CA LEU A 307 -38.43 1.48 -6.94
C LEU A 307 -37.08 1.84 -6.35
N TYR A 308 -36.78 1.35 -5.14
CA TYR A 308 -35.49 1.59 -4.49
C TYR A 308 -34.37 0.86 -5.21
N LEU A 309 -34.56 -0.41 -5.55
CA LEU A 309 -33.59 -1.22 -6.28
C LEU A 309 -33.32 -0.67 -7.69
N LYS A 310 -34.35 -0.20 -8.40
CA LYS A 310 -34.21 0.47 -9.72
C LYS A 310 -33.35 1.75 -9.59
N ARG A 311 -33.51 2.52 -8.51
CA ARG A 311 -32.66 3.70 -8.26
C ARG A 311 -31.19 3.34 -8.00
N LEU A 312 -30.91 2.21 -7.36
CA LEU A 312 -29.56 1.71 -7.16
C LEU A 312 -28.96 1.21 -8.47
N LEU A 313 -29.75 0.48 -9.24
CA LEU A 313 -29.32 -0.12 -10.51
C LEU A 313 -28.94 0.95 -11.54
N ARG A 314 -29.70 2.03 -11.64
CA ARG A 314 -29.49 3.14 -12.59
C ARG A 314 -29.38 2.68 -14.05
N ILE A 315 -30.19 1.71 -14.45
CA ILE A 315 -30.31 1.18 -15.81
C ILE A 315 -31.78 1.26 -16.16
N ASN A 316 -32.08 1.79 -17.34
CA ASN A 316 -33.45 1.97 -17.83
C ASN A 316 -33.70 1.09 -19.04
N LYS A 317 -34.99 0.80 -19.28
CA LYS A 317 -35.43 0.18 -20.52
C LYS A 317 -35.01 1.03 -21.73
N GLY A 318 -34.45 0.40 -22.76
CA GLY A 318 -33.95 1.05 -23.96
C GLY A 318 -32.49 1.49 -23.91
N ASP A 319 -31.85 1.49 -22.74
CA ASP A 319 -30.40 1.71 -22.64
C ASP A 319 -29.63 0.59 -23.38
N VAL A 320 -28.45 0.90 -23.89
CA VAL A 320 -27.56 -0.10 -24.51
C VAL A 320 -27.22 -1.20 -23.48
N TYR A 321 -27.41 -2.46 -23.86
CA TYR A 321 -27.19 -3.59 -22.99
C TYR A 321 -25.72 -3.69 -22.56
N ASN A 322 -25.45 -3.43 -21.29
CA ASN A 322 -24.13 -3.46 -20.73
C ASN A 322 -24.09 -4.44 -19.55
N SER A 323 -23.79 -5.70 -19.84
CA SER A 323 -23.77 -6.76 -18.82
C SER A 323 -22.70 -6.53 -17.74
N ILE A 324 -21.61 -5.84 -18.07
CA ILE A 324 -20.55 -5.50 -17.11
C ILE A 324 -21.07 -4.44 -16.11
N LEU A 325 -21.74 -3.41 -16.60
CA LEU A 325 -22.35 -2.39 -15.73
C LEU A 325 -23.47 -3.01 -14.87
N LEU A 326 -24.30 -3.87 -15.44
CA LEU A 326 -25.33 -4.60 -14.69
C LEU A 326 -24.72 -5.37 -13.52
N GLN A 327 -23.65 -6.12 -13.79
CA GLN A 327 -22.94 -6.87 -12.73
C GLN A 327 -22.28 -5.94 -11.70
N GLU A 328 -21.66 -4.83 -12.12
CA GLU A 328 -21.08 -3.83 -11.20
C GLU A 328 -22.17 -3.17 -10.33
N ARG A 329 -23.40 -2.99 -10.82
CA ARG A 329 -24.52 -2.43 -10.05
C ARG A 329 -25.16 -3.45 -9.11
N ILE A 330 -25.10 -4.72 -9.44
CA ILE A 330 -25.51 -5.81 -8.55
C ILE A 330 -24.45 -6.05 -7.48
N ALA A 331 -23.20 -6.21 -7.88
CA ALA A 331 -22.07 -6.47 -6.96
C ALA A 331 -20.75 -5.98 -7.58
N ASP A 332 -20.22 -4.87 -7.13
CA ASP A 332 -18.90 -4.36 -7.52
C ASP A 332 -17.79 -4.96 -6.65
N ASN A 333 -17.23 -6.08 -7.09
CA ASN A 333 -16.13 -6.74 -6.39
C ASN A 333 -14.80 -5.96 -6.42
N SER A 334 -14.72 -4.87 -7.21
CA SER A 334 -13.51 -4.05 -7.28
C SER A 334 -13.38 -3.08 -6.09
N LYS A 335 -14.48 -2.80 -5.40
CA LYS A 335 -14.56 -1.87 -4.27
C LYS A 335 -15.34 -2.50 -3.12
N PRO A 336 -14.71 -2.75 -1.98
CA PRO A 336 -15.38 -3.36 -0.82
C PRO A 336 -16.58 -2.56 -0.28
N ASP A 337 -16.54 -1.23 -0.45
CA ASP A 337 -17.54 -0.25 0.00
C ASP A 337 -18.35 0.37 -1.17
N ALA A 338 -18.47 -0.34 -2.29
CA ALA A 338 -19.25 0.12 -3.43
C ALA A 338 -20.75 0.30 -3.07
N PHE A 339 -21.37 1.27 -3.71
CA PHE A 339 -22.82 1.50 -3.58
C PHE A 339 -23.56 0.66 -4.61
N ASP A 340 -23.69 -0.64 -4.33
CA ASP A 340 -24.36 -1.64 -5.14
C ASP A 340 -25.44 -2.38 -4.36
N ILE A 341 -26.26 -3.18 -5.04
CA ILE A 341 -27.41 -3.87 -4.43
C ILE A 341 -26.91 -4.87 -3.36
N THR A 342 -25.91 -5.67 -3.66
CA THR A 342 -25.38 -6.69 -2.73
C THR A 342 -24.83 -6.05 -1.45
N ASN A 343 -24.06 -4.97 -1.58
CA ASN A 343 -23.54 -4.26 -0.42
C ASN A 343 -24.66 -3.64 0.41
N GLN A 344 -25.76 -3.17 -0.24
CA GLN A 344 -26.89 -2.64 0.48
C GLN A 344 -27.58 -3.71 1.35
N TYR A 345 -27.76 -4.92 0.84
CA TYR A 345 -28.26 -6.05 1.62
C TYR A 345 -27.28 -6.44 2.73
N GLN A 346 -26.01 -6.58 2.42
CA GLN A 346 -24.97 -6.98 3.37
C GLN A 346 -24.72 -5.95 4.48
N ASN A 347 -24.91 -4.66 4.21
CA ASN A 347 -24.80 -3.62 5.24
C ASN A 347 -25.96 -3.63 6.22
N ASN A 348 -27.07 -4.26 5.86
CA ASN A 348 -28.28 -4.36 6.67
C ASN A 348 -28.57 -5.80 7.17
N GLY A 349 -27.52 -6.59 7.34
CA GLY A 349 -27.59 -7.91 7.97
C GLY A 349 -27.74 -9.10 7.02
N TYR A 350 -28.06 -8.90 5.77
CA TYR A 350 -28.32 -10.00 4.85
C TYR A 350 -27.06 -10.57 4.21
N LEU A 351 -26.17 -11.11 5.06
CA LEU A 351 -24.90 -11.72 4.66
C LEU A 351 -25.08 -12.85 3.63
N PHE A 352 -26.12 -13.67 3.84
CA PHE A 352 -26.37 -14.87 3.05
C PHE A 352 -27.23 -14.58 1.81
N SER A 353 -27.50 -13.31 1.52
CA SER A 353 -28.22 -12.93 0.31
C SER A 353 -27.49 -13.32 -0.97
N SER A 354 -28.24 -13.82 -1.93
CA SER A 354 -27.75 -14.14 -3.26
C SER A 354 -28.55 -13.37 -4.30
N ILE A 355 -27.87 -12.63 -5.16
CA ILE A 355 -28.50 -11.75 -6.16
C ILE A 355 -27.91 -12.09 -7.52
N ASN A 356 -28.74 -12.57 -8.42
CA ASN A 356 -28.34 -13.02 -9.74
C ASN A 356 -29.24 -12.39 -10.81
N SER A 357 -28.65 -11.92 -11.90
CA SER A 357 -29.38 -11.49 -13.08
C SER A 357 -29.54 -12.65 -14.04
N VAL A 358 -30.74 -12.82 -14.56
CA VAL A 358 -31.11 -13.86 -15.56
C VAL A 358 -31.77 -13.17 -16.74
N GLU A 359 -31.28 -13.44 -17.94
CA GLU A 359 -31.93 -13.04 -19.19
C GLU A 359 -33.11 -13.98 -19.44
N VAL A 360 -34.30 -13.44 -19.43
CA VAL A 360 -35.54 -14.27 -19.53
C VAL A 360 -36.18 -14.27 -20.91
N ASN A 361 -36.00 -13.20 -21.66
CA ASN A 361 -36.44 -13.09 -23.02
C ASN A 361 -35.45 -12.31 -23.87
N VAL A 362 -35.27 -12.71 -25.13
CA VAL A 362 -34.43 -12.01 -26.11
C VAL A 362 -35.17 -11.98 -27.42
N GLU A 363 -35.72 -10.83 -27.75
CA GLU A 363 -36.48 -10.61 -28.96
C GLU A 363 -36.10 -9.27 -29.58
N ASP A 364 -35.97 -9.21 -30.90
CA ASP A 364 -35.58 -8.00 -31.65
C ASP A 364 -34.42 -7.21 -31.06
N HIS A 365 -33.35 -7.89 -30.60
CA HIS A 365 -32.18 -7.32 -29.95
C HIS A 365 -32.48 -6.60 -28.63
N VAL A 366 -33.62 -6.88 -27.99
CA VAL A 366 -33.99 -6.40 -26.66
C VAL A 366 -33.95 -7.56 -25.70
N ILE A 367 -33.29 -7.34 -24.54
CA ILE A 367 -33.10 -8.35 -23.51
C ILE A 367 -33.87 -7.97 -22.26
N ASP A 368 -34.93 -8.75 -21.97
CA ASP A 368 -35.61 -8.66 -20.69
C ASP A 368 -34.84 -9.42 -19.61
N THR A 369 -34.68 -8.79 -18.46
CA THR A 369 -33.83 -9.31 -17.39
C THR A 369 -34.60 -9.42 -16.08
N GLU A 370 -34.48 -10.57 -15.41
CA GLU A 370 -34.92 -10.73 -14.03
C GLU A 370 -33.70 -10.69 -13.08
N ILE A 371 -33.81 -9.85 -12.07
CA ILE A 371 -32.87 -9.86 -10.96
C ILE A 371 -33.49 -10.68 -9.83
N ARG A 372 -33.03 -11.93 -9.70
CA ARG A 372 -33.50 -12.88 -8.71
C ARG A 372 -32.75 -12.73 -7.44
N ILE A 373 -33.47 -12.41 -6.35
CA ILE A 373 -32.95 -12.13 -5.04
C ILE A 373 -33.40 -13.21 -4.07
N SER A 374 -32.46 -13.88 -3.45
CA SER A 374 -32.70 -14.72 -2.29
C SER A 374 -32.10 -14.01 -1.08
N GLU A 375 -32.94 -13.41 -0.25
CA GLU A 375 -32.49 -12.53 0.85
C GLU A 375 -31.85 -13.30 1.98
N GLY A 376 -32.39 -14.49 2.28
CA GLY A 376 -31.97 -15.28 3.44
C GLY A 376 -32.40 -14.65 4.76
N LYS A 377 -31.92 -15.21 5.88
CA LYS A 377 -32.12 -14.62 7.21
C LYS A 377 -31.10 -13.55 7.52
N PRO A 378 -31.47 -12.51 8.31
CA PRO A 378 -30.49 -11.59 8.85
C PRO A 378 -29.44 -12.35 9.68
N ALA A 379 -28.17 -12.01 9.46
CA ALA A 379 -27.04 -12.61 10.15
C ALA A 379 -26.58 -11.71 11.30
N TYR A 380 -26.15 -12.34 12.39
CA TYR A 380 -25.59 -11.68 13.56
C TYR A 380 -24.18 -12.21 13.82
N PHE A 381 -23.28 -11.35 14.31
CA PHE A 381 -21.98 -11.77 14.79
C PHE A 381 -22.16 -12.62 16.07
N ASN A 382 -21.78 -13.88 16.02
CA ASN A 382 -21.82 -14.77 17.19
C ASN A 382 -20.55 -14.61 18.02
N ASN A 383 -19.39 -14.75 17.42
CA ASN A 383 -18.09 -14.51 18.06
C ASN A 383 -17.23 -13.58 17.20
N VAL A 384 -16.40 -12.77 17.87
CA VAL A 384 -15.40 -11.90 17.22
C VAL A 384 -14.06 -12.12 17.91
N SER A 385 -13.09 -12.60 17.14
CA SER A 385 -11.75 -12.92 17.64
C SER A 385 -10.67 -12.22 16.81
N VAL A 386 -9.47 -12.14 17.40
CA VAL A 386 -8.28 -11.60 16.75
C VAL A 386 -7.14 -12.58 16.93
N VAL A 387 -6.33 -12.77 15.88
CA VAL A 387 -5.17 -13.66 15.90
C VAL A 387 -3.95 -12.96 15.28
N GLY A 388 -2.76 -13.25 15.79
CA GLY A 388 -1.49 -12.71 15.29
C GLY A 388 -0.98 -11.44 15.97
N ASN A 389 -1.55 -11.07 17.12
CA ASN A 389 -1.15 -9.92 17.93
C ASN A 389 -0.20 -10.32 19.08
N ASP A 390 0.99 -10.78 18.74
CA ASP A 390 1.95 -11.32 19.72
C ASP A 390 2.52 -10.28 20.72
N LYS A 391 2.50 -8.99 20.35
CA LYS A 391 3.05 -7.87 21.14
C LYS A 391 1.99 -6.89 21.60
N THR A 392 0.87 -6.80 20.88
CA THR A 392 -0.20 -5.84 21.13
C THR A 392 -1.26 -6.49 22.00
N ASN A 393 -1.62 -5.82 23.09
CA ASN A 393 -2.67 -6.29 23.99
C ASN A 393 -4.04 -6.31 23.31
N ASP A 394 -4.85 -7.32 23.59
CA ASP A 394 -6.17 -7.52 23.01
C ASP A 394 -7.06 -6.28 23.14
N HIS A 395 -7.08 -5.63 24.31
CA HIS A 395 -7.91 -4.46 24.53
C HIS A 395 -7.64 -3.29 23.57
N VAL A 396 -6.39 -3.19 23.04
CA VAL A 396 -6.01 -2.17 22.07
C VAL A 396 -6.68 -2.44 20.72
N ILE A 397 -6.86 -3.71 20.38
CA ILE A 397 -7.46 -4.12 19.12
C ILE A 397 -8.98 -4.10 19.23
N TYR A 398 -9.54 -4.72 20.28
CA TYR A 398 -10.99 -4.84 20.44
C TYR A 398 -11.68 -3.47 20.57
N ARG A 399 -11.01 -2.44 21.09
CA ARG A 399 -11.58 -1.08 21.17
C ARG A 399 -11.74 -0.41 19.79
N GLU A 400 -10.99 -0.85 18.78
CA GLU A 400 -11.07 -0.34 17.41
C GLU A 400 -12.03 -1.17 16.53
N ILE A 401 -12.43 -2.36 16.97
CA ILE A 401 -13.35 -3.24 16.23
C ILE A 401 -14.78 -2.67 16.29
N ARG A 402 -15.38 -2.55 15.10
CA ARG A 402 -16.77 -2.06 14.91
C ARG A 402 -17.79 -3.17 14.85
N THR A 403 -17.36 -4.41 14.76
CA THR A 403 -18.22 -5.59 14.77
C THR A 403 -18.20 -6.20 16.17
N ARG A 404 -19.36 -6.36 16.80
CA ARG A 404 -19.46 -6.88 18.15
C ARG A 404 -20.36 -8.09 18.20
N PRO A 405 -20.07 -9.06 19.07
CA PRO A 405 -20.97 -10.19 19.29
C PRO A 405 -22.40 -9.72 19.61
N GLY A 406 -23.39 -10.35 18.99
CA GLY A 406 -24.81 -10.01 19.10
C GLY A 406 -25.29 -8.86 18.22
N GLU A 407 -24.41 -8.10 17.57
CA GLU A 407 -24.81 -7.07 16.62
C GLU A 407 -25.16 -7.65 15.26
N LEU A 408 -26.05 -6.96 14.55
CA LEU A 408 -26.43 -7.29 13.17
C LEU A 408 -25.20 -7.17 12.26
N TYR A 409 -25.02 -8.14 11.37
CA TYR A 409 -23.95 -8.11 10.40
C TYR A 409 -23.98 -6.84 9.54
N SER A 410 -22.85 -6.22 9.37
CA SER A 410 -22.67 -5.08 8.47
C SER A 410 -21.32 -5.16 7.79
N LYS A 411 -21.31 -5.32 6.47
CA LYS A 411 -20.09 -5.31 5.66
C LYS A 411 -19.33 -4.00 5.81
N ALA A 412 -20.03 -2.89 5.89
CA ALA A 412 -19.43 -1.57 6.10
C ALA A 412 -18.63 -1.54 7.41
N ASN A 413 -19.17 -2.13 8.50
CA ASN A 413 -18.47 -2.22 9.78
C ASN A 413 -17.23 -3.12 9.71
N VAL A 414 -17.30 -4.23 8.95
CA VAL A 414 -16.14 -5.11 8.72
C VAL A 414 -15.04 -4.35 7.96
N VAL A 415 -15.37 -3.72 6.84
CA VAL A 415 -14.43 -2.93 6.03
C VAL A 415 -13.83 -1.80 6.85
N ARG A 416 -14.65 -1.15 7.67
CA ARG A 416 -14.21 -0.09 8.56
C ARG A 416 -13.26 -0.59 9.63
N THR A 417 -13.54 -1.72 10.26
CA THR A 417 -12.64 -2.36 11.25
C THR A 417 -11.27 -2.62 10.62
N VAL A 418 -11.24 -3.23 9.44
CA VAL A 418 -9.99 -3.47 8.71
C VAL A 418 -9.22 -2.16 8.47
N ARG A 419 -9.92 -1.10 8.09
CA ARG A 419 -9.33 0.23 7.89
C ARG A 419 -8.76 0.81 9.19
N GLU A 420 -9.52 0.80 10.26
CA GLU A 420 -9.11 1.34 11.57
C GLU A 420 -7.92 0.57 12.14
N LEU A 421 -7.93 -0.75 12.09
CA LEU A 421 -6.78 -1.57 12.49
C LEU A 421 -5.53 -1.30 11.63
N GLY A 422 -5.70 -1.15 10.32
CA GLY A 422 -4.60 -0.80 9.42
C GLY A 422 -4.00 0.60 9.66
N GLN A 423 -4.78 1.54 10.17
CA GLN A 423 -4.34 2.90 10.50
C GLN A 423 -3.59 3.01 11.83
N LEU A 424 -3.63 2.00 12.68
CA LEU A 424 -2.89 2.00 13.95
C LEU A 424 -1.36 2.10 13.77
N GLY A 425 -0.85 1.67 12.61
CA GLY A 425 0.56 1.82 12.23
C GLY A 425 1.50 0.77 12.81
N PHE A 426 0.99 -0.25 13.48
CA PHE A 426 1.73 -1.40 13.98
C PHE A 426 1.25 -2.76 13.42
N PHE A 427 0.29 -2.73 12.49
CA PHE A 427 -0.12 -3.88 11.70
C PHE A 427 0.15 -3.67 10.21
N ASP A 428 0.47 -4.76 9.51
CA ASP A 428 0.60 -4.74 8.05
C ASP A 428 -0.81 -4.70 7.41
N ALA A 429 -1.16 -3.55 6.86
CA ALA A 429 -2.46 -3.34 6.24
C ALA A 429 -2.71 -4.24 5.00
N GLN A 430 -1.67 -4.84 4.40
CA GLN A 430 -1.80 -5.75 3.25
C GLN A 430 -2.07 -7.20 3.67
N GLU A 431 -1.65 -7.57 4.87
CA GLU A 431 -1.85 -8.91 5.43
C GLU A 431 -3.00 -8.96 6.46
N LEU A 432 -3.66 -7.83 6.69
CA LEU A 432 -4.83 -7.76 7.55
C LEU A 432 -6.06 -8.29 6.80
N SER A 433 -6.62 -9.40 7.26
CA SER A 433 -7.76 -10.06 6.62
C SER A 433 -8.88 -10.39 7.61
N PRO A 434 -10.14 -10.09 7.24
CA PRO A 434 -11.30 -10.58 7.95
C PRO A 434 -11.62 -12.00 7.46
N ASN A 435 -11.67 -12.96 8.37
CA ASN A 435 -12.01 -14.36 8.10
C ASN A 435 -13.42 -14.65 8.63
N PHE A 436 -14.24 -15.22 7.78
CA PHE A 436 -15.58 -15.66 8.14
C PHE A 436 -15.51 -17.13 8.54
N LEU A 437 -15.85 -17.43 9.80
CA LEU A 437 -15.82 -18.76 10.35
C LEU A 437 -17.24 -19.23 10.72
N ASN A 438 -17.48 -20.52 10.64
CA ASN A 438 -18.73 -21.17 11.08
C ASN A 438 -20.00 -20.48 10.54
N PRO A 439 -20.12 -20.18 9.23
CA PRO A 439 -21.31 -19.54 8.70
C PRO A 439 -22.51 -20.46 8.85
N ASN A 440 -23.57 -19.99 9.52
CA ASN A 440 -24.82 -20.74 9.70
C ASN A 440 -26.01 -19.97 9.11
N PRO A 441 -26.37 -20.22 7.84
CA PRO A 441 -27.50 -19.54 7.19
C PRO A 441 -28.86 -19.87 7.82
N VAL A 442 -28.98 -21.03 8.51
CA VAL A 442 -30.24 -21.49 9.13
C VAL A 442 -30.53 -20.71 10.40
N GLU A 443 -29.52 -20.48 11.22
CA GLU A 443 -29.64 -19.69 12.47
C GLU A 443 -29.42 -18.19 12.23
N GLY A 444 -28.80 -17.81 11.13
CA GLY A 444 -28.42 -16.42 10.86
C GLY A 444 -27.25 -16.00 11.76
N SER A 445 -26.22 -16.82 11.87
CA SER A 445 -25.04 -16.50 12.69
C SER A 445 -23.73 -16.67 11.93
N ILE A 446 -22.72 -15.88 12.35
CA ILE A 446 -21.37 -15.90 11.77
C ILE A 446 -20.34 -15.58 12.84
N ASP A 447 -19.25 -16.33 12.88
CA ASP A 447 -18.06 -15.97 13.67
C ASP A 447 -17.11 -15.15 12.79
N MET A 448 -16.53 -14.11 13.38
CA MET A 448 -15.59 -13.22 12.70
C MET A 448 -14.23 -13.32 13.37
N GLU A 449 -13.19 -13.58 12.57
CA GLU A 449 -11.81 -13.57 13.02
C GLU A 449 -11.04 -12.52 12.21
N TYR A 450 -10.38 -11.59 12.89
CA TYR A 450 -9.45 -10.66 12.26
C TYR A 450 -8.04 -11.20 12.42
N SER A 451 -7.46 -11.63 11.30
CA SER A 451 -6.06 -12.02 11.25
C SER A 451 -5.20 -10.79 11.03
N VAL A 452 -4.32 -10.50 11.97
CA VAL A 452 -3.39 -9.37 11.91
C VAL A 452 -1.95 -9.89 11.88
N LYS A 453 -1.06 -9.12 11.27
CA LYS A 453 0.37 -9.36 11.31
C LYS A 453 1.08 -8.12 11.80
N GLU A 454 1.77 -8.24 12.91
CA GLU A 454 2.51 -7.13 13.49
C GLU A 454 3.73 -6.76 12.66
N THR A 455 3.93 -5.48 12.46
CA THR A 455 5.11 -4.88 11.85
C THR A 455 5.97 -4.20 12.91
N GLY A 456 7.17 -3.79 12.54
CA GLY A 456 7.99 -2.94 13.41
C GLY A 456 7.29 -1.61 13.65
N SER A 457 6.83 -1.38 14.88
CA SER A 457 6.15 -0.15 15.30
C SER A 457 7.11 0.96 15.71
N SER A 458 8.41 0.66 15.82
CA SER A 458 9.45 1.61 16.16
C SER A 458 10.09 2.16 14.89
N GLN A 459 10.22 3.47 14.82
CA GLN A 459 10.86 4.16 13.70
C GLN A 459 12.04 4.95 14.22
N ILE A 460 13.16 4.83 13.54
CA ILE A 460 14.36 5.63 13.78
C ILE A 460 14.51 6.57 12.59
N GLU A 461 14.42 7.87 12.86
CA GLU A 461 14.69 8.92 11.88
C GLU A 461 16.14 9.36 12.06
N LEU A 462 16.95 9.17 11.05
CA LEU A 462 18.30 9.72 11.00
C LEU A 462 18.41 10.55 9.72
N GLN A 463 18.53 11.85 9.90
CA GLN A 463 18.68 12.78 8.79
C GLN A 463 19.94 13.59 8.98
N GLY A 464 20.64 13.83 7.90
CA GLY A 464 21.80 14.71 7.85
C GLY A 464 21.81 15.51 6.57
N GLY A 465 22.15 16.78 6.64
CA GLY A 465 22.21 17.66 5.50
C GLY A 465 23.17 18.83 5.74
N TYR A 466 23.52 19.51 4.67
CA TYR A 466 24.30 20.75 4.73
C TYR A 466 23.42 21.89 4.24
N GLY A 467 23.25 22.94 5.10
CA GLY A 467 22.44 24.09 4.76
C GLY A 467 22.64 25.21 5.78
N GLY A 468 22.32 26.44 5.40
CA GLY A 468 22.47 27.59 6.29
C GLY A 468 23.90 27.82 6.83
N GLY A 469 24.92 27.37 6.08
CA GLY A 469 26.33 27.52 6.44
C GLY A 469 26.89 26.42 7.34
N GLY A 470 26.13 25.32 7.62
CA GLY A 470 26.62 24.26 8.48
C GLY A 470 25.93 22.90 8.25
N PHE A 471 26.43 21.88 8.94
CA PHE A 471 25.82 20.55 8.96
C PHE A 471 24.66 20.53 9.95
N ILE A 472 23.57 19.91 9.55
CA ILE A 472 22.36 19.71 10.37
C ILE A 472 22.16 18.23 10.53
N GLY A 473 22.02 17.77 11.76
CA GLY A 473 21.68 16.39 12.11
C GLY A 473 20.34 16.31 12.81
N THR A 474 19.51 15.33 12.46
CA THR A 474 18.28 14.99 13.19
C THR A 474 18.31 13.53 13.56
N LEU A 475 18.07 13.24 14.83
CA LEU A 475 17.81 11.90 15.35
C LEU A 475 16.40 11.89 15.94
N GLY A 476 15.52 11.10 15.33
CA GLY A 476 14.16 10.88 15.82
C GLY A 476 13.97 9.43 16.22
N LEU A 477 13.34 9.19 17.36
CA LEU A 477 12.92 7.87 17.82
C LEU A 477 11.40 7.94 18.03
N SER A 478 10.65 7.12 17.33
CA SER A 478 9.20 7.05 17.44
C SER A 478 8.76 5.61 17.71
N PHE A 479 7.90 5.44 18.70
CA PHE A 479 7.38 4.17 19.16
C PHE A 479 5.86 4.24 19.16
N ASN A 480 5.21 3.52 18.24
CA ASN A 480 3.76 3.65 18.03
C ASN A 480 2.90 2.68 18.86
N ASN A 481 3.50 1.73 19.55
CA ASN A 481 2.79 0.76 20.40
C ASN A 481 3.40 0.70 21.80
N PHE A 482 3.73 1.87 22.35
CA PHE A 482 4.36 1.98 23.66
C PHE A 482 3.37 1.62 24.79
N SER A 483 3.89 1.13 25.92
CA SER A 483 3.15 0.91 27.15
C SER A 483 3.85 1.58 28.34
N ILE A 484 3.27 2.66 28.83
CA ILE A 484 3.79 3.37 30.03
C ILE A 484 3.60 2.54 31.31
N LYS A 485 2.59 1.69 31.37
CA LYS A 485 2.31 0.82 32.54
C LYS A 485 3.37 -0.24 32.74
N ASP A 486 4.04 -0.63 31.66
CA ASP A 486 4.98 -1.74 31.64
C ASP A 486 6.45 -1.28 31.70
N ILE A 487 6.69 0.01 31.92
CA ILE A 487 8.05 0.58 32.03
C ILE A 487 8.88 -0.12 33.11
N PHE A 488 8.26 -0.58 34.21
CA PHE A 488 8.96 -1.25 35.29
C PHE A 488 8.96 -2.79 35.18
N LYS A 489 8.39 -3.36 34.12
CA LYS A 489 8.32 -4.81 33.89
C LYS A 489 9.40 -5.22 32.88
N LYS A 490 10.40 -5.97 33.34
CA LYS A 490 11.52 -6.42 32.47
C LYS A 490 11.07 -7.26 31.27
N ASP A 491 10.05 -8.09 31.43
CA ASP A 491 9.55 -9.00 30.39
C ASP A 491 8.80 -8.27 29.25
N ALA A 492 8.41 -7.01 29.47
CA ALA A 492 7.75 -6.18 28.50
C ALA A 492 8.70 -5.53 27.48
N TYR A 493 10.02 -5.59 27.74
CA TYR A 493 11.02 -4.96 26.87
C TYR A 493 11.31 -5.80 25.60
N LYS A 494 10.69 -5.43 24.45
CA LYS A 494 10.80 -6.09 23.13
C LYS A 494 11.03 -5.11 21.96
N PRO A 495 11.96 -4.21 21.85
CA PRO A 495 13.06 -3.79 22.76
C PRO A 495 12.68 -2.76 23.81
N ILE A 496 11.51 -2.13 23.74
CA ILE A 496 10.95 -1.23 24.74
C ILE A 496 9.60 -1.80 25.21
N PRO A 497 9.04 -1.31 26.34
CA PRO A 497 7.72 -1.71 26.79
C PRO A 497 6.67 -1.39 25.71
N MET A 498 5.98 -2.42 25.23
CA MET A 498 5.02 -2.33 24.12
C MET A 498 3.73 -3.05 24.46
N GLY A 499 2.63 -2.65 23.77
CA GLY A 499 1.39 -3.38 23.80
C GLY A 499 0.13 -2.54 24.05
N ASP A 500 0.24 -1.31 24.56
CA ASP A 500 -0.92 -0.47 24.90
C ASP A 500 -1.35 0.50 23.79
N GLY A 501 -0.66 0.51 22.66
CA GLY A 501 -0.99 1.37 21.53
C GLY A 501 -0.69 2.85 21.75
N GLN A 502 0.06 3.20 22.81
CA GLN A 502 0.50 4.56 23.07
C GLN A 502 1.59 4.97 22.09
N LYS A 503 1.73 6.27 21.85
CA LYS A 503 2.79 6.81 21.01
C LYS A 503 3.77 7.59 21.87
N LEU A 504 5.04 7.28 21.72
CA LEU A 504 6.14 7.99 22.35
C LEU A 504 7.10 8.44 21.26
N ALA A 505 7.43 9.72 21.21
CA ALA A 505 8.44 10.21 20.29
C ALA A 505 9.44 11.12 20.99
N LEU A 506 10.70 10.92 20.62
CA LEU A 506 11.85 11.70 21.04
C LEU A 506 12.50 12.22 19.78
N ARG A 507 12.79 13.51 19.71
CA ARG A 507 13.49 14.10 18.57
C ARG A 507 14.57 15.06 19.06
N LEU A 508 15.78 14.83 18.56
CA LEU A 508 16.91 15.70 18.70
C LEU A 508 17.29 16.21 17.33
N GLN A 509 17.32 17.52 17.16
CA GLN A 509 17.86 18.16 15.97
C GLN A 509 18.97 19.12 16.41
N ALA A 510 20.11 19.02 15.77
CA ALA A 510 21.26 19.83 16.14
C ALA A 510 22.01 20.31 14.91
N SER A 511 22.44 21.58 14.98
CA SER A 511 23.42 22.18 14.08
C SER A 511 24.40 22.98 14.93
N GLN A 512 25.40 23.58 14.31
CA GLN A 512 26.27 24.53 15.01
C GLN A 512 25.53 25.75 15.54
N PHE A 513 24.42 26.16 14.89
CA PHE A 513 23.68 27.38 15.21
C PHE A 513 22.47 27.15 16.10
N TYR A 514 21.95 25.92 16.19
CA TYR A 514 20.79 25.63 17.01
C TYR A 514 20.73 24.18 17.47
N GLN A 515 19.97 23.95 18.54
CA GLN A 515 19.66 22.66 19.10
C GLN A 515 18.19 22.62 19.48
N THR A 516 17.47 21.59 19.06
CA THR A 516 16.07 21.38 19.43
C THR A 516 15.91 20.00 20.04
N TYR A 517 15.31 19.95 21.20
CA TYR A 517 14.93 18.74 21.91
C TYR A 517 13.41 18.71 21.99
N SER A 518 12.80 17.61 21.60
CA SER A 518 11.37 17.44 21.76
C SER A 518 11.03 16.05 22.25
N PHE A 519 10.07 16.02 23.15
CA PHE A 519 9.46 14.81 23.69
C PHE A 519 7.95 14.93 23.46
N SER A 520 7.33 13.87 22.98
CA SER A 520 5.89 13.80 22.89
C SER A 520 5.37 12.43 23.28
N PHE A 521 4.29 12.44 24.02
CA PHE A 521 3.54 11.26 24.45
C PHE A 521 2.08 11.40 24.05
N SER A 522 1.46 10.34 23.58
CA SER A 522 0.05 10.32 23.25
C SER A 522 -0.59 8.99 23.64
N GLU A 523 -1.71 9.09 24.38
CA GLU A 523 -2.60 7.98 24.72
C GLU A 523 -3.89 8.11 23.89
N PRO A 524 -4.12 7.22 22.90
CA PRO A 524 -5.28 7.35 21.99
C PRO A 524 -6.64 7.12 22.69
N TRP A 525 -6.66 6.40 23.80
CA TRP A 525 -7.88 6.04 24.53
C TRP A 525 -7.74 6.35 26.04
N LEU A 526 -7.83 7.62 26.40
CA LEU A 526 -7.70 8.06 27.79
C LEU A 526 -8.72 7.33 28.69
N GLY A 527 -8.21 6.59 29.67
CA GLY A 527 -9.02 5.76 30.54
C GLY A 527 -9.55 4.46 29.91
N GLY A 528 -9.14 4.12 28.69
CA GLY A 528 -9.37 2.83 28.02
C GLY A 528 -10.80 2.58 27.52
N LYS A 529 -11.76 3.47 27.80
CA LYS A 529 -13.20 3.25 27.53
C LYS A 529 -13.79 4.15 26.44
N LYS A 530 -13.18 5.30 26.19
CA LYS A 530 -13.70 6.29 25.23
C LYS A 530 -12.62 6.70 24.25
N PRO A 531 -12.92 6.94 22.97
CA PRO A 531 -11.95 7.36 21.96
C PRO A 531 -11.58 8.85 22.16
N VAL A 532 -11.02 9.16 23.31
CA VAL A 532 -10.47 10.48 23.65
C VAL A 532 -8.97 10.34 23.74
N GLN A 533 -8.28 10.95 22.81
CA GLN A 533 -6.83 10.98 22.80
C GLN A 533 -6.34 12.06 23.75
N PHE A 534 -5.42 11.71 24.63
CA PHE A 534 -4.61 12.65 25.40
C PHE A 534 -3.23 12.78 24.76
N SER A 535 -2.68 13.99 24.72
CA SER A 535 -1.31 14.24 24.30
C SER A 535 -0.61 15.20 25.25
N ALA A 536 0.68 14.96 25.46
CA ALA A 536 1.58 15.84 26.19
C ALA A 536 2.87 16.00 25.38
N SER A 537 3.32 17.23 25.21
CA SER A 537 4.58 17.50 24.54
C SER A 537 5.41 18.54 25.28
N LEU A 538 6.73 18.33 25.28
CA LEU A 538 7.73 19.24 25.82
C LEU A 538 8.73 19.51 24.69
N SER A 539 9.05 20.76 24.48
CA SER A 539 10.09 21.16 23.52
C SER A 539 11.02 22.22 24.14
N HIS A 540 12.29 22.11 23.81
CA HIS A 540 13.28 23.11 24.11
C HIS A 540 14.15 23.36 22.89
N THR A 541 14.20 24.59 22.45
CA THR A 541 15.02 25.01 21.31
C THR A 541 15.95 26.09 21.79
N LYS A 542 17.23 25.95 21.45
CA LYS A 542 18.26 26.95 21.70
C LYS A 542 18.93 27.31 20.39
N GLN A 543 18.85 28.57 20.03
CA GLN A 543 19.50 29.17 18.87
C GLN A 543 20.63 30.10 19.35
N PHE A 544 21.80 29.98 18.69
CA PHE A 544 22.97 30.78 18.99
C PHE A 544 23.14 31.92 18.01
N GLY A 545 23.78 33.02 18.45
CA GLY A 545 24.17 34.11 17.57
C GLY A 545 25.23 33.70 16.55
N GLN A 546 25.33 34.47 15.49
CA GLN A 546 26.38 34.31 14.49
C GLN A 546 27.17 35.61 14.41
N ASN A 547 28.48 35.51 14.36
CA ASN A 547 29.34 36.60 13.99
C ASN A 547 29.33 36.69 12.45
N PHE A 548 28.76 37.78 11.92
CA PHE A 548 28.62 37.95 10.47
C PHE A 548 29.95 38.23 9.73
N GLN A 549 31.03 38.56 10.47
CA GLN A 549 32.34 38.78 9.86
C GLN A 549 33.15 37.48 9.74
N THR A 550 33.10 36.60 10.77
CA THR A 550 33.87 35.37 10.82
C THR A 550 33.03 34.13 10.48
N PHE A 551 31.70 34.30 10.40
CA PHE A 551 30.72 33.19 10.26
C PHE A 551 30.78 32.16 11.41
N GLU A 552 31.43 32.50 12.50
CA GLU A 552 31.53 31.64 13.68
C GLU A 552 30.31 31.79 14.58
N VAL A 553 30.05 30.75 15.34
CA VAL A 553 28.93 30.70 16.29
C VAL A 553 29.32 31.48 17.55
N ASP A 554 28.50 32.47 17.92
CA ASP A 554 28.62 33.19 19.18
C ASP A 554 27.63 32.62 20.21
N LYS A 555 28.16 31.79 21.12
CA LYS A 555 27.38 31.14 22.18
C LYS A 555 27.01 32.09 23.33
N SER A 556 27.63 33.26 23.42
CA SER A 556 27.25 34.30 24.39
C SER A 556 25.90 34.93 24.05
N ARG A 557 25.49 34.84 22.79
CA ARG A 557 24.21 35.31 22.27
C ARG A 557 23.28 34.15 22.01
N SER A 558 22.13 34.13 22.66
CA SER A 558 21.21 32.99 22.49
C SER A 558 19.75 33.41 22.58
N PHE A 559 18.93 32.71 21.82
CA PHE A 559 17.48 32.72 21.86
C PHE A 559 16.96 31.36 22.21
N ASN A 560 16.30 31.23 23.36
CA ASN A 560 15.78 29.99 23.87
C ASN A 560 14.25 29.99 23.80
N ILE A 561 13.67 28.87 23.37
CA ILE A 561 12.21 28.66 23.36
C ILE A 561 11.93 27.37 24.11
N THR A 562 11.21 27.49 25.24
CA THR A 562 10.81 26.31 26.00
C THR A 562 9.28 26.24 25.99
N GLY A 563 8.72 25.11 25.56
CA GLY A 563 7.30 24.93 25.43
C GLY A 563 6.79 23.63 26.05
N ILE A 564 5.62 23.69 26.67
CA ILE A 564 4.85 22.55 27.12
C ILE A 564 3.43 22.65 26.59
N THR A 565 2.89 21.55 26.08
CA THR A 565 1.52 21.55 25.55
C THR A 565 0.81 20.28 26.02
N PHE A 566 -0.44 20.45 26.48
CA PHE A 566 -1.35 19.37 26.79
C PHE A 566 -2.54 19.45 25.86
N GLY A 567 -2.91 18.33 25.25
CA GLY A 567 -4.01 18.27 24.29
C GLY A 567 -4.97 17.13 24.58
N LEU A 568 -6.24 17.37 24.23
CA LEU A 568 -7.29 16.36 24.17
C LEU A 568 -7.91 16.39 22.79
N ALA A 569 -8.12 15.21 22.19
CA ALA A 569 -8.83 15.10 20.92
C ALA A 569 -9.90 14.02 21.04
N LYS A 570 -11.10 14.31 20.55
CA LYS A 570 -12.24 13.42 20.62
C LYS A 570 -12.85 13.25 19.24
N ARG A 571 -13.05 11.99 18.83
CA ARG A 571 -13.83 11.67 17.65
C ARG A 571 -15.33 11.93 17.96
N LEU A 572 -15.98 12.65 17.05
CA LEU A 572 -17.40 12.97 17.15
C LEU A 572 -18.21 11.88 16.43
N SER A 573 -19.49 11.74 16.80
CA SER A 573 -20.45 10.87 16.11
C SER A 573 -21.41 11.63 15.19
N VAL A 574 -21.49 12.94 15.36
CA VAL A 574 -22.36 13.84 14.60
C VAL A 574 -21.52 14.99 14.02
N PRO A 575 -21.65 15.34 12.75
CA PRO A 575 -22.57 14.80 11.71
C PRO A 575 -22.15 13.43 11.17
N ASP A 576 -20.88 13.09 11.23
CA ASP A 576 -20.34 11.76 10.97
C ASP A 576 -19.12 11.52 11.88
N ASP A 577 -18.69 10.27 11.99
CA ASP A 577 -17.60 9.87 12.88
C ASP A 577 -16.19 9.99 12.27
N PHE A 578 -16.05 10.72 11.16
CA PHE A 578 -14.78 11.20 10.65
C PHE A 578 -14.35 12.54 11.27
N PHE A 579 -15.26 13.22 11.97
CA PHE A 579 -14.95 14.46 12.67
C PHE A 579 -14.17 14.21 13.95
N THR A 580 -13.17 15.06 14.19
CA THR A 580 -12.38 15.10 15.41
C THR A 580 -12.34 16.52 15.94
N LEU A 581 -12.78 16.70 17.19
CA LEU A 581 -12.62 17.93 17.94
C LEU A 581 -11.35 17.83 18.79
N SER A 582 -10.44 18.75 18.63
CA SER A 582 -9.20 18.85 19.39
C SER A 582 -9.19 20.14 20.23
N GLN A 583 -8.62 20.05 21.42
CA GLN A 583 -8.40 21.18 22.33
C GLN A 583 -7.02 21.03 22.95
N ALA A 584 -6.27 22.11 23.03
CA ALA A 584 -4.95 22.07 23.62
C ALA A 584 -4.66 23.36 24.40
N VAL A 585 -3.98 23.24 25.51
CA VAL A 585 -3.40 24.35 26.29
C VAL A 585 -1.90 24.27 26.16
N GLY A 586 -1.30 25.32 25.66
CA GLY A 586 0.14 25.43 25.48
C GLY A 586 0.71 26.62 26.22
N TYR A 587 1.83 26.42 26.88
CA TYR A 587 2.65 27.47 27.43
C TYR A 587 4.02 27.43 26.77
N GLN A 588 4.47 28.60 26.26
CA GLN A 588 5.79 28.77 25.65
C GLN A 588 6.46 29.99 26.29
N ARG A 589 7.73 29.84 26.61
CA ARG A 589 8.57 30.91 27.06
C ARG A 589 9.70 31.16 26.06
N TYR A 590 9.83 32.36 25.64
CA TYR A 590 10.87 32.89 24.79
C TYR A 590 11.84 33.67 25.64
N ASP A 591 13.11 33.27 25.70
CA ASP A 591 14.18 33.95 26.45
C ASP A 591 15.25 34.42 25.48
N LEU A 592 15.51 35.71 25.44
CA LEU A 592 16.55 36.36 24.64
C LEU A 592 17.69 36.76 25.56
N ASN A 593 18.93 36.39 25.17
CA ASN A 593 20.14 36.77 25.86
C ASN A 593 21.11 37.37 24.84
N ASN A 594 21.19 38.68 24.81
CA ASN A 594 21.97 39.49 23.89
C ASN A 594 21.75 39.04 22.40
N TYR A 595 20.50 38.71 22.08
CA TYR A 595 20.13 38.11 20.77
C TYR A 595 19.05 38.97 20.10
N ASN A 596 19.43 39.66 19.03
CA ASN A 596 18.47 40.41 18.23
C ASN A 596 17.82 39.47 17.18
N THR A 597 16.53 39.21 17.33
CA THR A 597 15.76 38.38 16.39
C THR A 597 15.31 39.14 15.15
N GLY A 598 15.37 40.48 15.16
CA GLY A 598 14.71 41.33 14.17
C GLY A 598 13.19 41.36 14.33
N LEU A 599 12.61 40.62 15.28
CA LEU A 599 11.18 40.61 15.61
C LEU A 599 10.85 41.51 16.79
N PHE A 600 11.76 41.65 17.74
CA PHE A 600 11.68 42.60 18.85
C PHE A 600 12.83 43.59 18.76
N GLU A 601 12.59 44.77 19.30
CA GLU A 601 13.66 45.77 19.46
C GLU A 601 14.54 45.50 20.69
N PHE A 602 14.15 44.57 21.59
CA PHE A 602 14.98 44.14 22.70
C PHE A 602 15.79 42.90 22.37
N GLY A 603 17.07 42.90 22.75
CA GLY A 603 17.98 41.78 22.63
C GLY A 603 18.13 40.95 23.91
N ASP A 604 17.75 41.52 25.05
CA ASP A 604 17.71 40.90 26.37
C ASP A 604 16.31 41.00 26.95
N GLY A 605 15.75 39.87 27.32
CA GLY A 605 14.38 39.84 27.84
C GLY A 605 13.65 38.52 27.60
N TYR A 606 12.37 38.53 27.84
CA TYR A 606 11.56 37.35 27.66
C TYR A 606 10.12 37.68 27.25
N SER A 607 9.47 36.70 26.63
CA SER A 607 8.05 36.71 26.32
C SER A 607 7.40 35.40 26.74
N ASN A 608 6.20 35.48 27.29
CA ASN A 608 5.39 34.34 27.67
C ASN A 608 4.18 34.20 26.72
N ASN A 609 3.89 33.00 26.31
CA ASN A 609 2.74 32.70 25.46
C ASN A 609 1.92 31.58 26.12
N LEU A 610 0.81 31.94 26.74
CA LEU A 610 -0.17 30.99 27.23
C LEU A 610 -1.34 30.99 26.22
N SER A 611 -1.50 29.89 25.50
CA SER A 611 -2.50 29.79 24.45
C SER A 611 -3.43 28.58 24.63
N TYR A 612 -4.67 28.78 24.24
CA TYR A 612 -5.67 27.75 24.08
C TYR A 612 -5.96 27.56 22.60
N THR A 613 -5.83 26.35 22.12
CA THR A 613 -6.11 26.00 20.73
C THR A 613 -7.30 25.07 20.65
N VAL A 614 -8.29 25.43 19.83
CA VAL A 614 -9.42 24.56 19.49
C VAL A 614 -9.36 24.26 18.01
N GLY A 615 -9.56 22.98 17.64
CA GLY A 615 -9.54 22.54 16.25
C GLY A 615 -10.67 21.56 15.95
N LEU A 616 -11.28 21.73 14.80
CA LEU A 616 -12.22 20.78 14.23
C LEU A 616 -11.66 20.28 12.92
N SER A 617 -11.46 18.98 12.79
CA SER A 617 -10.99 18.35 11.59
C SER A 617 -11.90 17.21 11.16
N ARG A 618 -11.96 16.98 9.86
CA ARG A 618 -12.61 15.81 9.27
C ARG A 618 -11.68 15.17 8.26
N ASN A 619 -11.50 13.85 8.37
CA ASN A 619 -10.65 13.12 7.43
C ASN A 619 -11.30 11.78 7.06
N ASN A 620 -11.78 11.70 5.81
CA ASN A 620 -12.28 10.47 5.21
C ASN A 620 -11.49 10.05 3.97
N THR A 621 -10.23 10.45 3.89
CA THR A 621 -9.35 10.04 2.78
C THR A 621 -9.21 8.52 2.72
N SER A 622 -8.88 8.01 1.53
CA SER A 622 -8.65 6.57 1.32
C SER A 622 -7.52 6.04 2.21
N VAL A 623 -7.48 4.72 2.39
CA VAL A 623 -6.61 4.02 3.35
C VAL A 623 -5.10 4.31 3.17
N ASP A 624 -4.66 4.64 1.96
CA ASP A 624 -3.25 4.97 1.70
C ASP A 624 -2.95 6.43 2.04
N PRO A 625 -2.24 6.73 3.13
CA PRO A 625 -1.95 8.11 3.53
C PRO A 625 -0.93 8.80 2.61
N ILE A 626 -0.09 8.03 1.90
CA ILE A 626 0.94 8.57 1.00
C ILE A 626 0.37 8.95 -0.35
N TYR A 627 -0.53 8.10 -0.87
CA TYR A 627 -1.17 8.27 -2.15
C TYR A 627 -2.69 8.08 -2.04
N PRO A 628 -3.40 9.00 -1.39
CA PRO A 628 -4.86 8.95 -1.33
C PRO A 628 -5.45 9.03 -2.74
N THR A 629 -6.40 8.16 -3.04
CA THR A 629 -7.08 8.10 -4.35
C THR A 629 -8.49 8.66 -4.31
N GLY A 630 -9.00 8.96 -3.11
CA GLY A 630 -10.33 9.51 -2.91
C GLY A 630 -10.53 10.05 -1.51
N GLY A 631 -11.65 10.71 -1.30
CA GLY A 631 -12.01 11.32 -0.01
C GLY A 631 -11.56 12.76 0.13
N SER A 632 -11.72 13.30 1.33
CA SER A 632 -11.38 14.69 1.66
C SER A 632 -10.81 14.82 3.06
N SER A 633 -9.99 15.83 3.26
CA SER A 633 -9.52 16.23 4.59
C SER A 633 -9.69 17.73 4.73
N TYR A 634 -10.31 18.19 5.80
CA TYR A 634 -10.36 19.61 6.12
C TYR A 634 -10.22 19.85 7.61
N SER A 635 -9.67 21.00 7.95
CA SER A 635 -9.47 21.41 9.33
C SER A 635 -9.65 22.90 9.49
N VAL A 636 -10.25 23.29 10.60
CA VAL A 636 -10.31 24.66 11.12
C VAL A 636 -9.68 24.63 12.49
N SER A 637 -8.78 25.56 12.77
CA SER A 637 -8.20 25.73 14.09
C SER A 637 -8.16 27.19 14.50
N ALA A 638 -8.44 27.45 15.76
CA ALA A 638 -8.31 28.76 16.39
C ALA A 638 -7.37 28.64 17.59
N LYS A 639 -6.28 29.40 17.57
CA LYS A 639 -5.33 29.56 18.67
C LYS A 639 -5.57 30.92 19.31
N LEU A 640 -5.90 30.93 20.58
CA LEU A 640 -6.33 32.11 21.33
C LEU A 640 -5.43 32.26 22.54
N THR A 641 -5.00 33.47 22.84
CA THR A 641 -4.37 33.79 24.12
C THR A 641 -5.35 34.54 25.03
N LEU A 642 -4.99 34.73 26.26
CA LEU A 642 -5.78 35.59 27.12
C LEU A 642 -5.63 37.08 26.67
N PRO A 643 -6.71 37.88 26.71
CA PRO A 643 -6.66 39.29 26.40
C PRO A 643 -6.10 40.08 27.61
N TYR A 644 -4.81 39.99 27.85
CA TYR A 644 -4.11 40.59 28.99
C TYR A 644 -4.31 42.08 29.08
N SER A 645 -4.42 42.77 27.96
CA SER A 645 -4.64 44.21 27.84
C SER A 645 -5.93 44.69 28.53
N LEU A 646 -6.91 43.78 28.74
CA LEU A 646 -8.17 44.14 29.40
C LEU A 646 -8.06 44.23 30.93
N PHE A 647 -7.01 43.69 31.54
CA PHE A 647 -6.93 43.52 33.01
C PHE A 647 -5.54 43.77 33.60
N ASN A 648 -4.54 44.15 32.83
CA ASN A 648 -3.19 44.39 33.34
C ASN A 648 -2.91 45.91 33.67
N ASN A 649 -3.88 46.79 33.43
CA ASN A 649 -3.79 48.22 33.69
C ASN A 649 -2.62 48.93 33.01
N VAL A 650 -2.13 48.44 31.90
CA VAL A 650 -1.09 49.06 31.10
C VAL A 650 -1.74 49.96 30.05
N ASP A 651 -1.33 51.21 29.98
CA ASP A 651 -1.77 52.16 28.94
C ASP A 651 -0.95 51.92 27.65
N TYR A 652 -1.47 51.07 26.78
CA TYR A 652 -0.83 50.72 25.52
C TYR A 652 -0.89 51.85 24.49
N GLU A 653 -1.81 52.79 24.61
CA GLU A 653 -1.88 53.96 23.74
C GLU A 653 -0.73 54.91 24.08
N ALA A 654 -0.51 55.17 25.38
CA ALA A 654 0.61 55.98 25.83
C ALA A 654 1.96 55.35 25.45
N LEU A 655 2.15 54.04 25.66
CA LEU A 655 3.35 53.34 25.25
C LEU A 655 3.57 53.37 23.72
N LYS A 656 2.53 53.31 22.93
CA LYS A 656 2.63 53.46 21.48
C LYS A 656 3.07 54.82 21.04
N ILE A 657 2.53 55.88 21.65
CA ILE A 657 2.92 57.26 21.41
C ILE A 657 4.39 57.46 21.77
N GLU A 658 4.80 57.11 22.99
CA GLU A 658 6.15 57.20 23.48
C GLU A 658 7.15 56.44 22.60
N ARG A 659 6.78 55.22 22.16
CA ARG A 659 7.59 54.46 21.23
C ARG A 659 7.79 55.15 19.89
N ASN A 660 6.75 55.75 19.36
CA ASN A 660 6.82 56.51 18.09
C ASN A 660 7.71 57.77 18.24
N GLU A 661 7.62 58.47 19.36
CA GLU A 661 8.48 59.61 19.65
C GLU A 661 9.95 59.22 19.70
N ASN A 662 10.27 58.15 20.41
CA ASN A 662 11.62 57.62 20.48
C ASN A 662 12.11 57.07 19.11
N ASN A 663 11.20 56.55 18.30
CA ASN A 663 11.53 56.11 16.94
C ASN A 663 11.88 57.27 16.01
N VAL A 664 11.22 58.43 16.19
CA VAL A 664 11.58 59.68 15.48
C VAL A 664 12.98 60.11 15.87
N ILE A 665 13.31 60.14 17.20
CA ILE A 665 14.66 60.49 17.70
C ILE A 665 15.70 59.54 17.10
N ARG A 666 15.43 58.25 17.08
CA ARG A 666 16.33 57.19 16.55
C ARG A 666 16.66 57.41 15.06
N THR A 667 15.70 57.90 14.27
CA THR A 667 15.83 58.05 12.82
C THR A 667 16.18 59.46 12.37
N ASP A 668 16.20 60.46 13.27
CA ASP A 668 16.59 61.83 12.95
C ASP A 668 18.11 61.95 12.75
N VAL A 669 18.52 62.47 11.61
CA VAL A 669 19.93 62.64 11.25
C VAL A 669 20.65 63.71 12.17
N ASN A 670 19.87 64.53 12.90
CA ASN A 670 20.40 65.56 13.80
C ASN A 670 20.56 65.04 15.25
N SER A 671 20.05 63.83 15.56
CA SER A 671 20.17 63.26 16.89
C SER A 671 21.61 62.86 17.21
N THR A 672 22.01 63.15 18.43
CA THR A 672 23.34 62.77 18.93
C THR A 672 23.42 61.22 19.15
N PRO A 673 24.62 60.60 19.13
CA PRO A 673 24.77 59.17 19.40
C PRO A 673 24.22 58.76 20.78
N THR A 674 24.24 59.64 21.77
CA THR A 674 23.68 59.37 23.10
C THR A 674 22.16 59.34 23.04
N GLU A 675 21.51 60.34 22.41
CA GLU A 675 20.07 60.35 22.23
C GLU A 675 19.55 59.18 21.45
N ILE A 676 20.27 58.73 20.41
CA ILE A 676 19.93 57.50 19.64
C ILE A 676 20.04 56.28 20.54
N THR A 677 21.06 56.21 21.39
CA THR A 677 21.25 55.06 22.31
C THR A 677 20.13 55.04 23.35
N ASP A 678 19.81 56.17 23.95
CA ASP A 678 18.75 56.27 24.94
C ASP A 678 17.37 55.96 24.34
N ALA A 679 17.10 56.43 23.15
CA ALA A 679 15.89 56.10 22.39
C ALA A 679 15.78 54.61 22.08
N ASN A 680 16.88 53.97 21.66
CA ASN A 680 16.92 52.53 21.41
C ASN A 680 16.63 51.70 22.68
N ASN A 681 17.27 52.08 23.81
CA ASN A 681 17.04 51.45 25.09
C ASN A 681 15.58 51.59 25.53
N ARG A 682 15.02 52.81 25.37
CA ARG A 682 13.63 53.03 25.76
C ARG A 682 12.64 52.28 24.87
N ILE A 683 12.87 52.23 23.56
CA ILE A 683 12.07 51.39 22.65
C ILE A 683 12.12 49.91 23.08
N ALA A 684 13.31 49.39 23.45
CA ALA A 684 13.49 48.02 23.93
C ALA A 684 12.70 47.75 25.22
N GLU A 685 12.71 48.70 26.18
CA GLU A 685 11.93 48.58 27.41
C GLU A 685 10.43 48.57 27.14
N ILE A 686 9.95 49.50 26.28
CA ILE A 686 8.53 49.56 25.87
C ILE A 686 8.10 48.26 25.19
N ASP A 687 8.91 47.78 24.29
CA ASP A 687 8.60 46.51 23.59
C ASP A 687 8.65 45.29 24.52
N GLN A 688 9.56 45.26 25.52
CA GLN A 688 9.60 44.23 26.56
C GLN A 688 8.31 44.28 27.40
N GLU A 689 7.83 45.46 27.76
CA GLU A 689 6.58 45.58 28.52
C GLU A 689 5.36 45.20 27.68
N ARG A 690 5.30 45.61 26.44
CA ARG A 690 4.24 45.24 25.49
C ARG A 690 4.13 43.78 25.23
N TYR A 691 5.27 43.06 25.15
CA TYR A 691 5.32 41.68 24.70
C TYR A 691 5.69 40.70 25.83
N LYS A 692 5.72 41.14 27.09
CA LYS A 692 5.96 40.24 28.25
C LYS A 692 5.02 39.04 28.31
N TRP A 693 3.76 39.26 27.95
CA TRP A 693 2.77 38.22 27.70
C TRP A 693 2.22 38.44 26.29
N LEU A 694 2.35 37.45 25.43
CA LEU A 694 1.82 37.53 24.06
C LEU A 694 0.29 37.48 24.05
N GLU A 695 -0.30 38.39 23.28
CA GLU A 695 -1.75 38.53 23.14
C GLU A 695 -2.15 38.53 21.68
N PHE A 696 -2.91 37.51 21.23
CA PHE A 696 -3.33 37.39 19.86
C PHE A 696 -4.44 36.34 19.71
N TYR A 697 -5.10 36.37 18.57
CA TYR A 697 -5.87 35.28 18.05
C TYR A 697 -5.35 34.88 16.65
N LYS A 698 -5.34 33.60 16.37
CA LYS A 698 -4.89 33.05 15.09
C LYS A 698 -5.89 31.98 14.61
N VAL A 699 -6.45 32.17 13.44
CA VAL A 699 -7.40 31.23 12.84
C VAL A 699 -6.82 30.70 11.56
N LYS A 700 -6.84 29.36 11.38
CA LYS A 700 -6.39 28.71 10.16
C LYS A 700 -7.47 27.77 9.63
N PHE A 701 -7.57 27.74 8.32
CA PHE A 701 -8.40 26.80 7.58
C PHE A 701 -7.56 26.10 6.53
N LYS A 702 -7.71 24.77 6.43
CA LYS A 702 -7.08 23.95 5.38
C LYS A 702 -8.08 22.93 4.89
N ALA A 703 -8.19 22.78 3.57
CA ALA A 703 -9.03 21.78 2.96
C ALA A 703 -8.33 21.13 1.75
N GLU A 704 -8.50 19.83 1.61
CA GLU A 704 -7.95 19.02 0.54
C GLU A 704 -8.99 18.00 0.07
N TRP A 705 -9.07 17.79 -1.24
CA TRP A 705 -9.90 16.75 -1.83
C TRP A 705 -9.05 15.87 -2.72
N TYR A 706 -9.43 14.61 -2.81
CA TYR A 706 -8.78 13.64 -3.66
C TYR A 706 -9.84 12.98 -4.54
N THR A 707 -9.66 13.07 -5.85
CA THR A 707 -10.60 12.50 -6.82
C THR A 707 -9.82 11.78 -7.93
N GLN A 708 -10.11 10.54 -8.12
CA GLN A 708 -9.55 9.77 -9.22
C GLN A 708 -10.30 10.10 -10.52
N ILE A 709 -9.68 10.91 -11.39
CA ILE A 709 -10.29 11.37 -12.65
C ILE A 709 -10.09 10.41 -13.81
N ALA A 710 -9.09 9.53 -13.71
CA ALA A 710 -8.85 8.44 -14.64
C ALA A 710 -8.15 7.30 -13.90
N LYS A 711 -8.05 6.12 -14.51
CA LYS A 711 -7.62 4.84 -13.89
C LYS A 711 -6.48 4.91 -12.86
N ASN A 712 -5.51 5.79 -13.04
CA ASN A 712 -4.38 5.94 -12.13
C ASN A 712 -4.04 7.42 -11.86
N LEU A 713 -4.88 8.33 -12.30
CA LEU A 713 -4.64 9.77 -12.23
C LEU A 713 -5.52 10.36 -11.14
N VAL A 714 -4.90 10.99 -10.14
CA VAL A 714 -5.59 11.60 -9.01
C VAL A 714 -5.44 13.10 -9.08
N LEU A 715 -6.56 13.80 -9.01
CA LEU A 715 -6.62 15.25 -8.85
C LEU A 715 -6.72 15.59 -7.37
N ARG A 716 -5.87 16.51 -6.90
CA ARG A 716 -5.88 17.02 -5.52
C ARG A 716 -5.97 18.56 -5.56
N PRO A 717 -7.15 19.16 -5.53
CA PRO A 717 -7.31 20.56 -5.15
C PRO A 717 -7.11 20.72 -3.65
N SER A 718 -6.47 21.80 -3.25
CA SER A 718 -6.36 22.23 -1.85
C SER A 718 -6.43 23.72 -1.69
N THR A 719 -6.89 24.16 -0.52
CA THR A 719 -6.94 25.56 -0.15
C THR A 719 -6.54 25.75 1.31
N GLU A 720 -5.84 26.84 1.58
CA GLU A 720 -5.37 27.19 2.91
C GLU A 720 -5.58 28.69 3.15
N PHE A 721 -6.04 29.03 4.36
CA PHE A 721 -6.21 30.41 4.80
C PHE A 721 -5.68 30.53 6.23
N GLY A 722 -5.09 31.67 6.56
CA GLY A 722 -4.68 31.99 7.90
C GLY A 722 -4.88 33.47 8.21
N PHE A 723 -5.31 33.73 9.43
CA PHE A 723 -5.57 35.05 9.96
C PHE A 723 -4.95 35.18 11.35
N LEU A 724 -4.16 36.20 11.57
CA LEU A 724 -3.56 36.58 12.84
C LEU A 724 -4.01 37.98 13.21
N GLY A 725 -4.55 38.16 14.40
CA GLY A 725 -5.03 39.46 14.85
C GLY A 725 -4.67 39.74 16.32
N ALA A 726 -4.83 40.98 16.74
CA ALA A 726 -4.70 41.41 18.11
C ALA A 726 -6.06 41.76 18.66
N TYR A 727 -6.26 41.59 19.98
CA TYR A 727 -7.47 42.05 20.67
C TYR A 727 -7.43 43.56 20.91
N ASN A 728 -6.22 44.10 21.14
CA ASN A 728 -6.00 45.53 21.34
C ASN A 728 -5.15 46.11 20.19
N ASN A 729 -5.70 47.07 19.48
CA ASN A 729 -5.06 47.67 18.31
C ASN A 729 -3.85 48.55 18.66
N ASP A 730 -3.81 49.14 19.86
CA ASP A 730 -2.70 50.01 20.28
C ASP A 730 -1.49 49.17 20.72
N ARG A 731 -1.78 48.01 21.27
CA ARG A 731 -0.73 47.00 21.48
C ARG A 731 -0.18 46.48 20.16
N GLY A 732 -1.06 46.34 19.17
CA GLY A 732 -0.71 45.83 17.84
C GLY A 732 -0.55 44.34 17.74
N VAL A 733 -0.40 43.85 16.50
CA VAL A 733 -0.21 42.42 16.23
C VAL A 733 1.20 42.01 16.63
N ILE A 734 1.29 40.86 17.31
CA ILE A 734 2.58 40.30 17.78
C ILE A 734 3.55 40.05 16.61
N PRO A 735 4.86 40.18 16.84
CA PRO A 735 5.88 39.89 15.83
C PRO A 735 6.06 38.39 15.56
N PHE A 736 5.70 37.53 16.49
CA PHE A 736 5.73 36.08 16.34
C PHE A 736 4.47 35.56 15.64
N GLU A 737 4.46 34.28 15.29
CA GLU A 737 3.31 33.60 14.71
C GLU A 737 2.86 34.15 13.35
N ARG A 738 3.57 35.08 12.76
CA ARG A 738 3.25 35.65 11.45
C ARG A 738 3.53 34.67 10.33
N PHE A 739 2.87 34.87 9.21
CA PHE A 739 2.94 34.00 8.03
C PHE A 739 3.99 34.54 7.04
N PHE A 740 4.87 33.64 6.63
CA PHE A 740 5.88 33.88 5.62
C PHE A 740 5.64 33.00 4.42
N VAL A 741 5.27 33.56 3.28
CA VAL A 741 4.87 32.85 2.08
C VAL A 741 6.02 32.77 1.09
N GLY A 742 6.22 31.58 0.50
CA GLY A 742 7.21 31.29 -0.53
C GLY A 742 8.10 30.11 -0.19
N GLY A 743 8.61 29.45 -1.22
CA GLY A 743 9.63 28.40 -1.15
C GLY A 743 9.14 27.03 -0.66
N ASP A 744 10.09 26.23 -0.20
CA ASP A 744 9.89 24.89 0.35
C ASP A 744 10.01 24.85 1.89
N GLY A 745 10.43 25.92 2.51
CA GLY A 745 10.64 26.03 3.95
C GLY A 745 11.91 25.36 4.48
N LEU A 746 12.70 24.70 3.65
CA LEU A 746 13.90 23.97 4.08
C LEU A 746 15.11 24.87 4.36
N GLY A 747 15.19 26.01 3.71
CA GLY A 747 16.29 26.96 3.88
C GLY A 747 16.14 27.92 5.06
N ASN A 748 15.07 27.85 5.81
CA ASN A 748 14.72 28.84 6.81
C ASN A 748 14.88 28.30 8.23
N TYR A 749 16.03 28.58 8.83
CA TYR A 749 16.39 28.09 10.17
C TYR A 749 16.00 29.07 11.29
N SER A 750 15.12 30.03 11.02
CA SER A 750 14.61 30.92 12.06
C SER A 750 13.59 30.16 12.92
N LEU A 751 13.98 29.82 14.13
CA LEU A 751 13.13 29.09 15.09
C LEU A 751 12.35 30.06 16.00
N ASP A 752 12.05 31.23 15.53
CA ASP A 752 11.43 32.35 16.25
C ASP A 752 9.89 32.31 16.24
N GLY A 753 9.28 31.18 15.90
CA GLY A 753 7.83 31.03 15.88
C GLY A 753 7.15 31.51 14.60
N ARG A 754 7.92 31.97 13.59
CA ARG A 754 7.36 32.27 12.27
C ARG A 754 6.81 31.04 11.61
N GLU A 755 5.73 31.17 10.87
CA GLU A 755 5.10 30.08 10.11
C GLU A 755 5.35 30.25 8.61
N THR A 756 6.15 29.34 8.05
CA THR A 756 6.44 29.33 6.62
C THR A 756 5.33 28.61 5.85
N ILE A 757 4.71 29.31 4.93
CA ILE A 757 3.69 28.80 4.02
C ILE A 757 4.35 28.52 2.67
N GLN A 758 4.49 27.26 2.37
CA GLN A 758 5.15 26.82 1.13
C GLN A 758 4.37 27.30 -0.09
N LEU A 759 5.07 27.91 -1.04
CA LEU A 759 4.56 28.24 -2.38
C LEU A 759 5.68 27.99 -3.38
N ARG A 760 5.54 26.92 -4.13
CA ARG A 760 6.55 26.46 -5.10
C ARG A 760 6.67 27.45 -6.26
N GLY A 761 7.87 27.58 -6.81
CA GLY A 761 8.18 28.56 -7.88
C GLY A 761 8.60 29.92 -7.36
N TYR A 762 8.76 30.07 -6.04
CA TYR A 762 9.26 31.28 -5.40
C TYR A 762 10.33 30.96 -4.35
N PRO A 763 11.32 31.84 -4.10
CA PRO A 763 12.27 31.66 -3.01
C PRO A 763 11.60 31.62 -1.63
N ASN A 764 12.28 31.09 -0.63
CA ASN A 764 11.76 31.05 0.73
C ASN A 764 11.42 32.44 1.26
N ASN A 765 10.19 32.59 1.79
CA ASN A 765 9.65 33.79 2.40
C ASN A 765 9.57 35.03 1.47
N SER A 766 9.85 34.91 0.19
CA SER A 766 10.03 36.01 -0.73
C SER A 766 8.74 36.83 -1.02
N LEU A 767 7.58 36.25 -0.75
CA LEU A 767 6.26 36.85 -1.00
C LEU A 767 5.68 37.57 0.23
N SER A 768 6.45 37.62 1.31
CA SER A 768 6.08 38.35 2.53
C SER A 768 7.07 39.48 2.80
N GLY A 769 6.62 40.56 3.44
CA GLY A 769 7.52 41.60 3.93
C GLY A 769 8.49 41.07 5.00
N GLN A 770 9.45 41.88 5.42
CA GLN A 770 10.45 41.51 6.44
C GLN A 770 9.79 41.01 7.74
N ASP A 771 8.67 41.59 8.12
CA ASP A 771 7.92 41.25 9.34
C ASP A 771 6.94 40.09 9.17
N GLY A 772 6.80 39.54 7.96
CA GLY A 772 5.78 38.54 7.65
C GLY A 772 4.37 39.11 7.59
N GLY A 773 3.42 38.36 7.08
CA GLY A 773 2.03 38.74 6.96
C GLY A 773 1.18 38.32 8.14
N THR A 774 0.06 39.02 8.34
CA THR A 774 -0.98 38.62 9.31
C THR A 774 -2.10 37.82 8.67
N ILE A 775 -2.18 37.83 7.37
CA ILE A 775 -3.17 37.10 6.56
C ILE A 775 -2.44 36.41 5.42
N TYR A 776 -2.84 35.19 5.14
CA TYR A 776 -2.45 34.52 3.89
C TYR A 776 -3.61 33.72 3.31
N ASN A 777 -3.57 33.53 2.02
CA ASN A 777 -4.37 32.54 1.33
C ASN A 777 -3.53 31.81 0.27
N LYS A 778 -3.83 30.54 0.11
CA LYS A 778 -3.17 29.67 -0.86
C LYS A 778 -4.17 28.72 -1.48
N PHE A 779 -4.08 28.57 -2.79
CA PHE A 779 -4.78 27.55 -3.57
C PHE A 779 -3.74 26.68 -4.28
N SER A 780 -4.00 25.38 -4.34
CA SER A 780 -3.12 24.43 -5.03
C SER A 780 -3.95 23.40 -5.76
N LEU A 781 -3.56 23.10 -6.97
CA LEU A 781 -4.12 22.04 -7.78
C LEU A 781 -2.99 21.09 -8.18
N GLU A 782 -3.05 19.84 -7.74
CA GLU A 782 -2.07 18.82 -8.10
C GLU A 782 -2.72 17.71 -8.90
N LEU A 783 -2.05 17.29 -9.96
CA LEU A 783 -2.38 16.13 -10.75
C LEU A 783 -1.31 15.06 -10.52
N ARG A 784 -1.67 13.97 -9.85
CA ARG A 784 -0.75 12.92 -9.38
C ARG A 784 -0.86 11.66 -10.21
N TYR A 785 0.27 11.10 -10.63
CA TYR A 785 0.35 9.87 -11.40
C TYR A 785 1.31 8.87 -10.73
N PRO A 786 0.87 7.66 -10.35
CA PRO A 786 1.73 6.69 -9.66
C PRO A 786 2.62 5.97 -10.65
N ILE A 787 3.91 5.92 -10.34
CA ILE A 787 4.92 5.13 -11.06
C ILE A 787 4.97 3.73 -10.45
N THR A 788 5.01 3.66 -9.11
CA THR A 788 4.87 2.41 -8.33
C THR A 788 4.28 2.71 -6.96
N LEU A 789 3.38 1.85 -6.49
CA LEU A 789 2.74 1.94 -5.17
C LEU A 789 3.00 0.68 -4.33
N LYS A 790 4.19 0.06 -4.48
CA LYS A 790 4.56 -1.12 -3.69
C LYS A 790 4.83 -0.73 -2.23
N ALA A 791 4.61 -1.66 -1.30
CA ALA A 791 4.89 -1.45 0.13
C ALA A 791 6.35 -1.06 0.40
N SER A 792 7.31 -1.60 -0.38
CA SER A 792 8.74 -1.28 -0.24
C SER A 792 9.12 0.12 -0.73
N ALA A 793 8.37 0.69 -1.67
CA ALA A 793 8.57 2.06 -2.17
C ALA A 793 7.34 2.54 -2.93
N LYS A 794 6.85 3.74 -2.60
CA LYS A 794 5.80 4.42 -3.36
C LYS A 794 6.43 5.60 -4.10
N ILE A 795 6.32 5.58 -5.42
CA ILE A 795 6.89 6.62 -6.28
C ILE A 795 5.78 7.15 -7.18
N PHE A 796 5.60 8.46 -7.19
CA PHE A 796 4.65 9.12 -8.07
C PHE A 796 5.17 10.45 -8.58
N ALA A 797 4.82 10.78 -9.81
CA ALA A 797 5.03 12.07 -10.42
C ALA A 797 3.81 12.95 -10.21
N LEU A 798 4.00 14.25 -10.19
CA LEU A 798 2.91 15.22 -10.12
C LEU A 798 3.17 16.43 -11.00
N GLY A 799 2.08 17.02 -11.51
CA GLY A 799 2.05 18.37 -12.05
C GLY A 799 1.26 19.22 -11.07
N PHE A 800 1.65 20.48 -10.87
CA PHE A 800 0.96 21.37 -9.97
C PHE A 800 0.76 22.77 -10.55
N ALA A 801 -0.28 23.43 -10.08
CA ALA A 801 -0.50 24.87 -10.20
C ALA A 801 -0.83 25.41 -8.82
N GLU A 802 -0.17 26.47 -8.40
CA GLU A 802 -0.37 27.10 -7.10
C GLU A 802 -0.59 28.60 -7.26
N ALA A 803 -1.34 29.16 -6.35
CA ALA A 803 -1.55 30.59 -6.25
C ALA A 803 -1.68 30.97 -4.77
N GLY A 804 -0.97 32.01 -4.32
CA GLY A 804 -1.03 32.43 -2.93
C GLY A 804 -0.46 33.82 -2.73
N ALA A 805 -0.82 34.42 -1.61
CA ALA A 805 -0.36 35.73 -1.22
C ALA A 805 -0.35 35.92 0.30
N SER A 806 0.41 36.91 0.74
CA SER A 806 0.52 37.34 2.13
C SER A 806 0.15 38.83 2.24
N TYR A 807 -0.60 39.21 3.28
CA TYR A 807 -1.09 40.54 3.51
C TYR A 807 -0.85 40.97 4.96
N ASN A 808 -0.63 42.29 5.17
CA ASN A 808 -0.32 42.80 6.50
C ASN A 808 -1.55 43.24 7.29
N ASN A 809 -2.67 43.49 6.63
CA ASN A 809 -3.91 43.89 7.27
C ASN A 809 -5.14 43.54 6.42
N PHE A 810 -6.33 43.56 7.05
CA PHE A 810 -7.59 43.24 6.36
C PHE A 810 -8.01 44.29 5.31
N LYS A 811 -7.52 45.53 5.39
CA LYS A 811 -7.86 46.56 4.39
C LYS A 811 -7.23 46.29 3.05
N ASP A 812 -6.05 45.67 3.07
CA ASP A 812 -5.28 45.31 1.87
C ASP A 812 -5.61 43.93 1.35
N TYR A 813 -6.41 43.15 2.10
CA TYR A 813 -6.73 41.78 1.75
C TYR A 813 -7.61 41.67 0.50
N ASN A 814 -7.06 41.11 -0.58
CA ASN A 814 -7.76 40.77 -1.79
C ASN A 814 -7.50 39.28 -2.11
N PRO A 815 -8.47 38.36 -1.92
CA PRO A 815 -8.25 36.93 -2.10
C PRO A 815 -7.93 36.51 -3.54
N PHE A 816 -8.02 37.40 -4.51
CA PHE A 816 -7.76 37.16 -5.93
C PHE A 816 -6.47 37.84 -6.43
N ASP A 817 -5.81 38.64 -5.63
CA ASP A 817 -4.48 39.19 -5.94
C ASP A 817 -3.40 38.21 -5.46
N LEU A 818 -3.03 37.29 -6.34
CA LEU A 818 -2.26 36.12 -6.00
C LEU A 818 -1.01 36.00 -6.86
N ASN A 819 0.08 35.59 -6.23
CA ASN A 819 1.28 35.19 -6.93
C ASN A 819 1.11 33.73 -7.40
N ARG A 820 1.20 33.50 -8.71
CA ARG A 820 0.88 32.24 -9.38
C ARG A 820 2.13 31.49 -9.79
N SER A 821 2.07 30.18 -9.70
CA SER A 821 3.13 29.29 -10.17
C SER A 821 2.58 27.99 -10.73
N ALA A 822 3.37 27.32 -11.55
CA ALA A 822 3.09 25.98 -12.01
C ALA A 822 4.40 25.20 -12.18
N GLY A 823 4.30 23.87 -12.12
CA GLY A 823 5.49 23.05 -12.22
C GLY A 823 5.22 21.56 -12.21
N VAL A 824 6.30 20.82 -12.09
CA VAL A 824 6.29 19.36 -12.02
C VAL A 824 7.13 18.87 -10.85
N GLY A 825 6.78 17.72 -10.33
CA GLY A 825 7.51 17.15 -9.20
C GLY A 825 7.52 15.62 -9.18
N LEU A 826 8.42 15.09 -8.39
CA LEU A 826 8.56 13.66 -8.10
C LEU A 826 8.53 13.44 -6.59
N ARG A 827 7.82 12.41 -6.17
CA ARG A 827 7.75 11.96 -4.79
C ARG A 827 8.21 10.53 -4.69
N ILE A 828 9.04 10.24 -3.71
CA ILE A 828 9.58 8.91 -3.41
C ILE A 828 9.38 8.69 -1.91
N PHE A 829 8.50 7.77 -1.56
CA PHE A 829 8.33 7.33 -0.19
C PHE A 829 8.97 5.97 0.00
N MET A 830 9.82 5.86 0.99
CA MET A 830 10.43 4.60 1.45
C MET A 830 10.22 4.49 2.97
N PRO A 831 9.73 3.35 3.48
CA PRO A 831 9.43 3.20 4.92
C PRO A 831 10.59 3.55 5.84
N ALA A 832 11.83 3.29 5.41
CA ALA A 832 13.05 3.57 6.18
C ALA A 832 13.49 5.05 6.14
N PHE A 833 13.12 5.82 5.11
CA PHE A 833 13.63 7.18 4.87
C PHE A 833 12.53 8.25 4.83
N GLY A 834 11.24 7.84 4.90
CA GLY A 834 10.13 8.76 4.78
C GLY A 834 9.88 9.23 3.36
N LEU A 835 9.26 10.41 3.23
CA LEU A 835 8.93 11.03 1.95
C LEU A 835 10.06 11.93 1.50
N LEU A 836 10.59 11.67 0.31
CA LEU A 836 11.53 12.53 -0.40
C LEU A 836 10.84 13.11 -1.63
N GLY A 837 11.11 14.35 -1.95
CA GLY A 837 10.53 15.01 -3.13
C GLY A 837 11.47 16.03 -3.74
N ILE A 838 11.29 16.24 -5.02
CA ILE A 838 11.89 17.32 -5.77
C ILE A 838 10.84 17.93 -6.68
N ASP A 839 10.71 19.25 -6.66
CA ASP A 839 9.80 20.03 -7.49
C ASP A 839 10.57 21.07 -8.30
N PHE A 840 10.18 21.23 -9.54
CA PHE A 840 10.60 22.32 -10.41
C PHE A 840 9.39 23.21 -10.67
N GLY A 841 9.39 24.40 -10.10
CA GLY A 841 8.31 25.37 -10.19
C GLY A 841 8.72 26.61 -10.94
N TYR A 842 7.82 27.16 -11.73
CA TYR A 842 7.97 28.44 -12.40
C TYR A 842 7.02 29.47 -11.79
N GLY A 843 7.57 30.56 -11.22
CA GLY A 843 6.80 31.67 -10.69
C GLY A 843 6.50 32.67 -11.82
N PHE A 844 5.19 32.89 -12.07
CA PHE A 844 4.73 33.78 -13.15
C PHE A 844 4.75 35.25 -12.78
N ASP A 845 4.61 35.52 -11.50
CA ASP A 845 4.48 36.89 -10.99
C ASP A 845 5.79 37.35 -10.34
N PRO A 846 6.07 38.64 -10.28
CA PRO A 846 7.27 39.19 -9.67
C PRO A 846 7.26 39.00 -8.15
N VAL A 847 8.42 38.80 -7.57
CA VAL A 847 8.63 38.93 -6.12
C VAL A 847 8.57 40.42 -5.72
N PRO A 848 8.00 40.76 -4.55
CA PRO A 848 7.98 42.14 -4.05
C PRO A 848 9.33 42.83 -4.17
N GLY A 849 9.35 44.02 -4.78
CA GLY A 849 10.57 44.78 -5.07
C GLY A 849 11.24 44.50 -6.41
N THR A 850 10.74 43.47 -7.17
CA THR A 850 11.22 43.17 -8.52
C THR A 850 10.16 43.56 -9.58
N LYS A 851 10.57 43.65 -10.84
CA LYS A 851 9.65 43.95 -11.97
C LYS A 851 9.47 42.77 -12.95
N THR A 852 10.25 41.72 -12.80
CA THR A 852 10.24 40.57 -13.68
C THR A 852 9.66 39.36 -12.97
N SER A 853 9.03 38.45 -13.72
CA SER A 853 8.60 37.17 -13.18
C SER A 853 9.76 36.47 -12.47
N ASN A 854 9.47 35.71 -11.40
CA ASN A 854 10.49 35.02 -10.62
C ASN A 854 11.27 34.00 -11.45
N GLY A 855 10.58 33.24 -12.33
CA GLY A 855 11.20 32.22 -13.15
C GLY A 855 11.23 30.83 -12.48
N TRP A 856 12.25 30.03 -12.84
CA TRP A 856 12.37 28.65 -12.36
C TRP A 856 13.05 28.57 -11.00
N GLU A 857 12.43 27.81 -10.10
CA GLU A 857 12.95 27.44 -8.78
C GLU A 857 12.91 25.93 -8.58
N THR A 858 13.92 25.43 -7.86
CA THR A 858 13.98 24.01 -7.46
C THR A 858 13.71 23.90 -5.97
N HIS A 859 12.76 23.05 -5.62
CA HIS A 859 12.34 22.83 -4.24
C HIS A 859 12.55 21.37 -3.84
N PHE A 860 12.97 21.16 -2.61
CA PHE A 860 13.18 19.85 -2.04
C PHE A 860 12.12 19.59 -0.95
N ILE A 861 11.72 18.34 -0.80
CA ILE A 861 10.88 17.87 0.29
C ILE A 861 11.62 16.74 0.97
N ILE A 862 11.88 16.86 2.26
CA ILE A 862 12.58 15.89 3.08
C ILE A 862 11.77 15.65 4.35
N GLY A 863 11.41 14.38 4.60
CA GLY A 863 10.66 13.96 5.78
C GLY A 863 9.15 13.83 5.56
N GLN A 864 8.45 13.28 6.54
CA GLN A 864 7.00 13.20 6.56
C GLN A 864 6.39 14.50 7.07
N GLN A 865 5.77 15.25 6.20
CA GLN A 865 4.73 16.19 6.59
C GLN A 865 3.37 15.49 6.41
N PHE A 866 2.90 14.79 7.45
CA PHE A 866 1.56 14.24 7.52
C PHE A 866 0.76 14.92 8.62
#